data_0a651fc77ac23fbd1ae374e4ffb05429
#
_entry.id   0a651fc77ac23fbd1ae374e4ffb05429
#
_cell.length_a   1.000
_cell.length_b   1.000
_cell.length_c   1.000
_cell.angle_alpha   90.00
_cell.angle_beta   90.00
_cell.angle_gamma   90.00
#
_symmetry.space_group_name_H-M   'P 1'
#
loop_
_entity.id
_entity.type
_entity.pdbx_description
1 polymer ?
#
loop_
_entity_poly.entity_id
_entity_poly.type
_entity_poly.pdbx_seq_one_letter_code
_entity_poly.pdbx_strand_id
1 'polypeptide(L)'
;ERFLSEIKTTAKLQHPHILPLLDSGAADGLLYYVMPYVRGETLRSRLEREKQLPIADAVRIAREVAGALDHAHKQGIIHRDIKPENILLQDGAAVVADFGIALAVQQAGGQRMTQTGLSLGTPQYMSPEQAMGEKTIDARSDIYALGAVTYEMLAGEAPFTGGSVQAIVAKVLSERPVAMTVLRDTIPPRVNEAVLTALSKLPVDRFATAALFADALQVTGEVAHTTTARIAPPAARRSWRAMVIGAIVCTGVGALLTRWLGGGDASSAAAAAYTVAQLTPPMGEYWYRSGAGMALSPDGRTLAVVSARSPESPGRLMIRRLDEFEGRFITGTDGATYPFWSPDSKSIGFHANGAVQRVDLATGEVRTVCKVWRFSGGTWNAKGDILFGVNDRLMRARADGTSCAPLPRVLTDSLDIRPFFFGDGEHFLITTWSKMYVARLSADSVIPIDVPIKSQATVALPDQILTQAANSDLLVRRVDLSTGRLLGEPRRLASQVWEPWGKTAVTASSEGTIVIAGPGEHIAKAFMFAERGTGVFDTIPIKSPSWTARLSPDGRTIALGGFNVRLLDVAKRTITELSAAPSGNLGAVIDRSPMWTPDGSALMMRDILGRKPVRVLTVQGETWREDSLTAPGGRTWAELEDRSADGRVRYWAVTSDSTHPTSTIWQQEVSTGTLTPLVTDARDVEQPRVSPDGRWLAYVRFDTDWQVFVRPLQGGGAPVRVSRSGGRQPVWRADSRELFFVGSDRRIMAAAVTPAGVSNEPTTAFDARYLQEQAGVLSLDASPDGRHFYMLLDTGGARGFSVIFNWPAASRAVTPER
;
A
#
# COMPACT_ATOMS: atom_id res chain seq x y z
N GLU A 1 -23.30 -42.26 -7.57
CA GLU A 1 -22.58 -42.73 -8.77
C GLU A 1 -21.29 -41.96 -9.02
N ARG A 2 -21.26 -40.61 -8.91
CA ARG A 2 -20.06 -39.79 -9.14
C ARG A 2 -18.97 -40.05 -8.11
N PHE A 3 -19.34 -40.21 -6.81
CA PHE A 3 -18.44 -40.60 -5.72
C PHE A 3 -17.72 -41.93 -6.01
N LEU A 4 -18.47 -42.99 -6.42
CA LEU A 4 -17.90 -44.28 -6.77
C LEU A 4 -17.01 -44.22 -8.04
N SER A 5 -17.29 -43.28 -8.95
CA SER A 5 -16.46 -43.05 -10.13
C SER A 5 -15.12 -42.36 -9.77
N GLU A 6 -15.13 -41.41 -8.86
CA GLU A 6 -13.90 -40.74 -8.40
C GLU A 6 -13.00 -41.68 -7.59
N ILE A 7 -13.61 -42.52 -6.73
CA ILE A 7 -12.89 -43.57 -5.99
C ILE A 7 -12.28 -44.60 -6.93
N LYS A 8 -12.98 -45.04 -7.97
CA LYS A 8 -12.46 -45.98 -8.97
C LYS A 8 -11.26 -45.42 -9.72
N THR A 9 -11.17 -44.12 -9.89
CA THR A 9 -10.05 -43.48 -10.54
C THR A 9 -8.86 -43.43 -9.59
N THR A 10 -9.06 -43.10 -8.32
CA THR A 10 -8.04 -43.09 -7.27
C THR A 10 -7.48 -44.49 -6.97
N ALA A 11 -8.33 -45.52 -7.05
CA ALA A 11 -7.89 -46.94 -6.86
C ALA A 11 -6.87 -47.44 -7.90
N LYS A 12 -6.68 -46.71 -9.01
CA LYS A 12 -5.66 -47.02 -10.02
C LYS A 12 -4.29 -46.51 -9.70
N LEU A 13 -4.13 -45.60 -8.69
CA LEU A 13 -2.84 -45.06 -8.31
C LEU A 13 -1.99 -46.14 -7.64
N GLN A 14 -0.87 -46.48 -8.27
CA GLN A 14 0.13 -47.39 -7.71
C GLN A 14 1.46 -46.68 -7.66
N HIS A 15 1.90 -46.36 -6.46
CA HIS A 15 3.19 -45.68 -6.21
C HIS A 15 3.70 -46.04 -4.79
N PRO A 16 4.98 -46.22 -4.54
CA PRO A 16 5.51 -46.61 -3.22
C PRO A 16 5.17 -45.61 -2.09
N HIS A 17 4.94 -44.34 -2.44
CA HIS A 17 4.57 -43.28 -1.49
C HIS A 17 3.09 -42.88 -1.56
N ILE A 18 2.21 -43.70 -2.11
CA ILE A 18 0.76 -43.53 -2.12
C ILE A 18 0.12 -44.72 -1.41
N LEU A 19 -0.74 -44.45 -0.42
CA LEU A 19 -1.50 -45.49 0.26
C LEU A 19 -2.56 -46.04 -0.69
N PRO A 20 -2.48 -47.32 -1.14
CA PRO A 20 -3.41 -47.85 -2.12
C PRO A 20 -4.81 -48.04 -1.50
N LEU A 21 -5.86 -47.78 -2.28
CA LEU A 21 -7.21 -48.11 -1.94
C LEU A 21 -7.50 -49.57 -2.39
N LEU A 22 -7.85 -50.42 -1.46
CA LEU A 22 -8.11 -51.83 -1.68
C LEU A 22 -9.56 -52.11 -2.09
N ASP A 23 -10.52 -51.44 -1.43
CA ASP A 23 -11.96 -51.62 -1.70
C ASP A 23 -12.76 -50.40 -1.24
N SER A 24 -13.95 -50.22 -1.75
CA SER A 24 -14.91 -49.19 -1.36
C SER A 24 -16.33 -49.61 -1.61
N GLY A 25 -17.24 -49.16 -0.75
CA GLY A 25 -18.67 -49.53 -0.89
C GLY A 25 -19.59 -48.64 -0.07
N ALA A 26 -20.86 -49.03 -0.03
CA ALA A 26 -21.88 -48.44 0.83
C ALA A 26 -22.57 -49.56 1.62
N ALA A 27 -22.65 -49.40 2.94
CA ALA A 27 -23.41 -50.30 3.82
C ALA A 27 -24.24 -49.45 4.78
N ASP A 28 -25.52 -49.78 4.91
CA ASP A 28 -26.49 -49.08 5.77
C ASP A 28 -26.53 -47.53 5.62
N GLY A 29 -26.36 -47.07 4.37
CA GLY A 29 -26.31 -45.64 4.08
C GLY A 29 -25.00 -44.96 4.41
N LEU A 30 -24.01 -45.66 4.92
CA LEU A 30 -22.67 -45.21 5.17
C LEU A 30 -21.73 -45.61 4.02
N LEU A 31 -20.94 -44.66 3.53
CA LEU A 31 -19.88 -44.90 2.57
C LEU A 31 -18.61 -45.35 3.33
N TYR A 32 -17.97 -46.44 2.85
CA TYR A 32 -16.70 -46.92 3.41
C TYR A 32 -15.67 -47.16 2.34
N TYR A 33 -14.40 -47.12 2.74
CA TYR A 33 -13.27 -47.54 1.93
C TYR A 33 -12.28 -48.33 2.77
N VAL A 34 -11.58 -49.23 2.14
CA VAL A 34 -10.61 -50.14 2.76
C VAL A 34 -9.24 -49.87 2.23
N MET A 35 -8.29 -49.69 3.15
CA MET A 35 -6.86 -49.44 2.82
C MET A 35 -5.98 -50.32 3.71
N PRO A 36 -4.71 -50.57 3.30
CA PRO A 36 -3.76 -51.25 4.16
C PRO A 36 -3.57 -50.55 5.50
N TYR A 37 -3.44 -51.31 6.56
CA TYR A 37 -3.04 -50.75 7.86
C TYR A 37 -1.54 -50.42 7.84
N VAL A 38 -1.21 -49.12 7.99
CA VAL A 38 0.16 -48.63 8.06
C VAL A 38 0.66 -48.67 9.51
N ARG A 39 1.70 -49.47 9.76
CA ARG A 39 2.37 -49.47 11.07
C ARG A 39 3.33 -48.28 11.11
N GLY A 40 2.99 -47.24 11.87
CA GLY A 40 3.79 -46.03 12.00
C GLY A 40 3.03 -44.91 12.68
N GLU A 41 3.48 -43.70 12.49
CA GLU A 41 2.86 -42.49 13.02
C GLU A 41 2.52 -41.51 11.88
N THR A 42 1.65 -40.54 12.12
CA THR A 42 1.40 -39.44 11.19
C THR A 42 2.55 -38.43 11.29
N LEU A 43 2.80 -37.67 10.20
CA LEU A 43 3.74 -36.54 10.25
C LEU A 43 3.29 -35.51 11.32
N ARG A 44 1.97 -35.36 11.56
CA ARG A 44 1.44 -34.51 12.62
C ARG A 44 1.96 -34.92 13.96
N SER A 45 1.81 -36.20 14.33
CA SER A 45 2.28 -36.74 15.62
C SER A 45 3.79 -36.53 15.81
N ARG A 46 4.57 -36.69 14.73
CA ARG A 46 6.02 -36.46 14.76
C ARG A 46 6.33 -34.96 14.98
N LEU A 47 5.62 -34.05 14.31
CA LEU A 47 5.80 -32.58 14.47
C LEU A 47 5.37 -32.10 15.87
N GLU A 48 4.33 -32.68 16.46
CA GLU A 48 3.92 -32.36 17.83
C GLU A 48 4.98 -32.75 18.86
N ARG A 49 5.69 -33.85 18.62
CA ARG A 49 6.77 -34.35 19.48
C ARG A 49 8.08 -33.60 19.28
N GLU A 50 8.51 -33.40 18.02
CA GLU A 50 9.85 -32.89 17.68
C GLU A 50 9.88 -31.40 17.41
N LYS A 51 8.73 -30.78 17.14
CA LYS A 51 8.54 -29.38 16.73
C LYS A 51 9.20 -29.06 15.39
N GLN A 52 10.51 -29.25 15.29
CA GLN A 52 11.33 -29.05 14.06
C GLN A 52 12.03 -30.35 13.70
N LEU A 53 12.00 -30.71 12.43
CA LEU A 53 12.71 -31.88 11.96
C LEU A 53 14.16 -31.54 11.55
N PRO A 54 15.08 -32.54 11.56
CA PRO A 54 16.36 -32.43 10.87
C PRO A 54 16.13 -32.06 9.38
N ILE A 55 16.95 -31.15 8.85
CA ILE A 55 16.79 -30.62 7.47
C ILE A 55 16.79 -31.76 6.44
N ALA A 56 17.68 -32.73 6.61
CA ALA A 56 17.76 -33.91 5.72
C ALA A 56 16.47 -34.73 5.72
N ASP A 57 15.84 -34.93 6.89
CA ASP A 57 14.56 -35.63 7.01
C ASP A 57 13.41 -34.84 6.36
N ALA A 58 13.32 -33.54 6.66
CA ALA A 58 12.29 -32.67 6.08
C ALA A 58 12.37 -32.64 4.54
N VAL A 59 13.57 -32.50 3.99
CA VAL A 59 13.81 -32.52 2.54
C VAL A 59 13.47 -33.89 1.94
N ARG A 60 13.86 -34.98 2.59
CA ARG A 60 13.56 -36.35 2.15
C ARG A 60 12.04 -36.59 2.12
N ILE A 61 11.32 -36.32 3.21
CA ILE A 61 9.85 -36.45 3.30
C ILE A 61 9.17 -35.60 2.23
N ALA A 62 9.57 -34.34 2.07
CA ALA A 62 8.99 -33.45 1.06
C ALA A 62 9.18 -33.98 -0.37
N ARG A 63 10.35 -34.57 -0.67
CA ARG A 63 10.63 -35.15 -1.99
C ARG A 63 9.85 -36.44 -2.25
N GLU A 64 9.69 -37.30 -1.25
CA GLU A 64 8.88 -38.53 -1.33
C GLU A 64 7.40 -38.19 -1.60
N VAL A 65 6.85 -37.21 -0.86
CA VAL A 65 5.47 -36.71 -1.08
C VAL A 65 5.33 -36.03 -2.45
N ALA A 66 6.34 -35.22 -2.86
CA ALA A 66 6.32 -34.60 -4.19
C ALA A 66 6.33 -35.64 -5.33
N GLY A 67 7.07 -36.75 -5.17
CA GLY A 67 7.06 -37.88 -6.11
C GLY A 67 5.67 -38.54 -6.22
N ALA A 68 5.00 -38.73 -5.08
CA ALA A 68 3.64 -39.24 -5.03
C ALA A 68 2.64 -38.31 -5.75
N LEU A 69 2.72 -37.01 -5.47
CA LEU A 69 1.88 -35.99 -6.12
C LEU A 69 2.13 -35.90 -7.62
N ASP A 70 3.37 -35.90 -8.07
CA ASP A 70 3.72 -35.84 -9.50
C ASP A 70 3.17 -37.06 -10.26
N HIS A 71 3.20 -38.25 -9.65
CA HIS A 71 2.61 -39.45 -10.20
C HIS A 71 1.07 -39.31 -10.35
N ALA A 72 0.38 -38.80 -9.33
CA ALA A 72 -1.06 -38.60 -9.36
C ALA A 72 -1.47 -37.50 -10.36
N HIS A 73 -0.72 -36.39 -10.41
CA HIS A 73 -0.97 -35.28 -11.33
C HIS A 73 -0.85 -35.68 -12.79
N LYS A 74 0.10 -36.56 -13.15
CA LYS A 74 0.25 -37.13 -14.50
C LYS A 74 -0.97 -37.96 -14.92
N GLN A 75 -1.73 -38.46 -13.96
CA GLN A 75 -3.00 -39.18 -14.18
C GLN A 75 -4.23 -38.28 -14.05
N GLY A 76 -4.07 -36.95 -13.94
CA GLY A 76 -5.12 -35.98 -13.81
C GLY A 76 -5.78 -35.93 -12.43
N ILE A 77 -5.16 -36.56 -11.40
CA ILE A 77 -5.68 -36.59 -10.04
C ILE A 77 -4.97 -35.56 -9.18
N ILE A 78 -5.72 -34.64 -8.57
CA ILE A 78 -5.25 -33.60 -7.65
C ILE A 78 -5.73 -33.99 -6.25
N HIS A 79 -4.83 -33.92 -5.25
CA HIS A 79 -5.12 -34.35 -3.88
C HIS A 79 -6.04 -33.40 -3.11
N ARG A 80 -5.77 -32.08 -3.19
CA ARG A 80 -6.55 -30.97 -2.62
C ARG A 80 -6.60 -30.84 -1.09
N ASP A 81 -6.03 -31.78 -0.33
CA ASP A 81 -5.98 -31.75 1.14
C ASP A 81 -4.64 -32.29 1.67
N ILE A 82 -3.52 -31.81 1.13
CA ILE A 82 -2.18 -32.14 1.64
C ILE A 82 -1.96 -31.41 2.97
N LYS A 83 -1.72 -32.21 4.02
CA LYS A 83 -1.46 -31.73 5.39
C LYS A 83 -0.72 -32.82 6.19
N PRO A 84 -0.08 -32.49 7.32
CA PRO A 84 0.69 -33.49 8.09
C PRO A 84 -0.12 -34.69 8.59
N GLU A 85 -1.43 -34.52 8.79
CA GLU A 85 -2.35 -35.61 9.18
C GLU A 85 -2.50 -36.68 8.08
N ASN A 86 -2.41 -36.28 6.81
CA ASN A 86 -2.58 -37.16 5.64
C ASN A 86 -1.23 -37.71 5.11
N ILE A 87 -0.13 -37.50 5.83
CA ILE A 87 1.18 -38.05 5.54
C ILE A 87 1.56 -39.03 6.65
N LEU A 88 1.61 -40.30 6.31
CA LEU A 88 1.98 -41.37 7.22
C LEU A 88 3.49 -41.65 7.10
N LEU A 89 4.13 -41.98 8.22
CA LEU A 89 5.54 -42.34 8.26
C LEU A 89 5.67 -43.82 8.62
N GLN A 90 6.08 -44.63 7.67
CA GLN A 90 6.32 -46.07 7.82
C GLN A 90 7.82 -46.34 7.66
N ASP A 91 8.45 -46.85 8.71
CA ASP A 91 9.89 -47.12 8.73
C ASP A 91 10.75 -45.92 8.22
N GLY A 92 10.28 -44.74 8.53
CA GLY A 92 10.89 -43.47 8.10
C GLY A 92 10.53 -42.99 6.69
N ALA A 93 9.90 -43.76 5.84
CA ALA A 93 9.41 -43.36 4.51
C ALA A 93 8.02 -42.69 4.60
N ALA A 94 7.80 -41.64 3.81
CA ALA A 94 6.50 -40.97 3.76
C ALA A 94 5.53 -41.67 2.79
N VAL A 95 4.27 -41.84 3.23
CA VAL A 95 3.17 -42.40 2.42
C VAL A 95 1.99 -41.45 2.52
N VAL A 96 1.48 -40.98 1.38
CA VAL A 96 0.35 -40.06 1.28
C VAL A 96 -0.96 -40.84 1.30
N ALA A 97 -1.85 -40.47 2.20
CA ALA A 97 -3.20 -41.04 2.33
C ALA A 97 -4.27 -40.07 1.84
N ASP A 98 -5.50 -40.53 1.67
CA ASP A 98 -6.73 -39.75 1.41
C ASP A 98 -6.74 -38.91 0.12
N PHE A 99 -6.23 -39.46 -1.00
CA PHE A 99 -6.34 -38.81 -2.33
C PHE A 99 -7.80 -38.59 -2.76
N GLY A 100 -8.19 -37.32 -2.97
CA GLY A 100 -9.43 -36.91 -3.67
C GLY A 100 -10.77 -37.21 -2.96
N ILE A 101 -10.77 -37.81 -1.76
CA ILE A 101 -11.99 -38.26 -1.08
C ILE A 101 -12.81 -37.10 -0.50
N ALA A 102 -12.19 -35.99 -0.13
CA ALA A 102 -12.86 -34.86 0.52
C ALA A 102 -13.90 -34.17 -0.36
N LEU A 103 -13.67 -34.05 -1.66
CA LEU A 103 -14.60 -33.39 -2.60
C LEU A 103 -15.81 -34.29 -2.93
N ALA A 104 -15.58 -35.60 -3.00
CA ALA A 104 -16.62 -36.57 -3.24
C ALA A 104 -17.66 -36.64 -2.10
N VAL A 105 -17.19 -36.49 -0.85
CA VAL A 105 -18.06 -36.48 0.35
C VAL A 105 -18.84 -35.16 0.45
N GLN A 106 -18.23 -34.01 0.12
CA GLN A 106 -18.94 -32.71 0.13
C GLN A 106 -20.04 -32.63 -0.94
N GLN A 107 -19.87 -33.28 -2.08
CA GLN A 107 -20.87 -33.28 -3.17
C GLN A 107 -21.97 -34.34 -3.00
N ALA A 108 -21.71 -35.40 -2.25
CA ALA A 108 -22.67 -36.46 -1.99
C ALA A 108 -23.68 -36.15 -0.86
N GLY A 109 -23.30 -35.30 0.08
CA GLY A 109 -24.13 -34.79 1.19
C GLY A 109 -24.99 -33.62 0.75
N GLY A 110 -26.15 -33.89 0.12
CA GLY A 110 -27.14 -32.87 -0.23
C GLY A 110 -27.54 -32.01 0.96
N GLN A 111 -27.53 -30.71 0.79
CA GLN A 111 -28.18 -29.67 1.60
C GLN A 111 -28.18 -29.89 3.14
N ARG A 112 -27.08 -29.55 3.79
CA ARG A 112 -27.13 -28.92 5.12
C ARG A 112 -25.95 -27.94 5.19
N MET A 113 -26.10 -26.79 4.55
CA MET A 113 -25.41 -25.56 5.00
C MET A 113 -26.00 -25.22 6.35
N THR A 114 -25.25 -25.50 7.43
CA THR A 114 -25.54 -24.89 8.73
C THR A 114 -25.28 -23.40 8.64
N GLN A 115 -26.15 -22.59 9.23
CA GLN A 115 -26.13 -21.11 9.28
C GLN A 115 -24.83 -20.48 9.86
N THR A 116 -23.81 -21.29 10.13
CA THR A 116 -22.46 -20.88 10.56
C THR A 116 -21.37 -21.38 9.59
N GLY A 117 -21.74 -21.56 8.30
CA GLY A 117 -20.94 -21.88 7.14
C GLY A 117 -19.46 -22.14 7.34
N LEU A 118 -19.00 -23.26 6.86
CA LEU A 118 -17.63 -23.74 6.67
C LEU A 118 -17.22 -24.79 7.69
N SER A 119 -17.46 -26.06 7.35
CA SER A 119 -16.51 -27.10 7.70
C SER A 119 -15.26 -26.87 6.85
N LEU A 120 -14.52 -25.82 7.14
CA LEU A 120 -13.21 -25.54 6.56
C LEU A 120 -12.24 -26.54 7.19
N GLY A 121 -11.56 -27.36 6.38
CA GLY A 121 -10.39 -28.14 6.78
C GLY A 121 -9.34 -27.25 7.45
N THR A 122 -8.18 -27.77 7.78
CA THR A 122 -7.09 -27.07 8.45
C THR A 122 -6.54 -25.94 7.55
N PRO A 123 -6.90 -24.67 7.77
CA PRO A 123 -6.71 -23.57 6.78
C PRO A 123 -5.25 -23.20 6.54
N GLN A 124 -4.33 -23.66 7.42
CA GLN A 124 -2.89 -23.32 7.37
C GLN A 124 -2.18 -23.88 6.14
N TYR A 125 -2.71 -24.95 5.51
CA TYR A 125 -2.13 -25.62 4.33
C TYR A 125 -2.93 -25.35 3.05
N MET A 126 -4.06 -24.66 3.17
CA MET A 126 -4.95 -24.36 2.05
C MET A 126 -4.27 -23.37 1.10
N SER A 127 -4.33 -23.62 -0.21
CA SER A 127 -3.83 -22.68 -1.20
C SER A 127 -4.72 -21.44 -1.30
N PRO A 128 -4.20 -20.28 -1.78
CA PRO A 128 -5.00 -19.07 -1.96
C PRO A 128 -6.26 -19.29 -2.80
N GLU A 129 -6.18 -20.02 -3.92
CA GLU A 129 -7.30 -20.32 -4.79
C GLU A 129 -8.35 -21.22 -4.12
N GLN A 130 -7.91 -22.16 -3.25
CA GLN A 130 -8.84 -22.95 -2.41
C GLN A 130 -9.52 -22.07 -1.37
N ALA A 131 -8.77 -21.17 -0.73
CA ALA A 131 -9.29 -20.25 0.27
C ALA A 131 -10.31 -19.26 -0.32
N MET A 132 -10.16 -18.90 -1.61
CA MET A 132 -11.12 -18.08 -2.38
C MET A 132 -12.32 -18.87 -2.87
N GLY A 133 -12.31 -20.20 -2.77
CA GLY A 133 -13.39 -21.05 -3.27
C GLY A 133 -13.45 -21.14 -4.80
N GLU A 134 -12.31 -21.01 -5.49
CA GLU A 134 -12.26 -21.13 -6.96
C GLU A 134 -12.73 -22.50 -7.42
N LYS A 135 -13.51 -22.52 -8.51
CA LYS A 135 -14.09 -23.76 -9.06
C LYS A 135 -13.06 -24.62 -9.79
N THR A 136 -12.04 -24.02 -10.36
CA THR A 136 -10.98 -24.68 -11.13
C THR A 136 -9.67 -24.61 -10.36
N ILE A 137 -9.33 -25.70 -9.67
CA ILE A 137 -8.10 -25.86 -8.91
C ILE A 137 -7.21 -26.83 -9.70
N ASP A 138 -5.96 -26.43 -9.98
CA ASP A 138 -4.96 -27.26 -10.67
C ASP A 138 -3.96 -27.92 -9.71
N ALA A 139 -3.05 -28.71 -10.25
CA ALA A 139 -2.03 -29.46 -9.52
C ALA A 139 -1.09 -28.58 -8.65
N ARG A 140 -1.00 -27.29 -8.96
CA ARG A 140 -0.13 -26.33 -8.23
C ARG A 140 -0.67 -25.98 -6.85
N SER A 141 -1.95 -26.27 -6.57
CA SER A 141 -2.51 -26.17 -5.22
C SER A 141 -1.91 -27.18 -4.27
N ASP A 142 -1.65 -28.42 -4.73
CA ASP A 142 -0.98 -29.44 -3.93
C ASP A 142 0.49 -29.07 -3.68
N ILE A 143 1.15 -28.43 -4.66
CA ILE A 143 2.52 -27.93 -4.51
C ILE A 143 2.59 -26.84 -3.43
N TYR A 144 1.62 -25.95 -3.40
CA TYR A 144 1.51 -24.95 -2.34
C TYR A 144 1.33 -25.60 -0.96
N ALA A 145 0.40 -26.55 -0.85
CA ALA A 145 0.12 -27.25 0.41
C ALA A 145 1.35 -28.04 0.90
N LEU A 146 2.08 -28.71 -0.01
CA LEU A 146 3.34 -29.37 0.32
C LEU A 146 4.44 -28.35 0.70
N GLY A 147 4.47 -27.19 0.08
CA GLY A 147 5.32 -26.07 0.50
C GLY A 147 5.04 -25.65 1.95
N ALA A 148 3.76 -25.57 2.35
CA ALA A 148 3.36 -25.22 3.72
C ALA A 148 3.75 -26.31 4.74
N VAL A 149 3.57 -27.57 4.38
CA VAL A 149 4.03 -28.69 5.22
C VAL A 149 5.55 -28.70 5.37
N THR A 150 6.28 -28.44 4.27
CA THR A 150 7.76 -28.39 4.29
C THR A 150 8.26 -27.22 5.14
N TYR A 151 7.57 -26.08 5.06
CA TYR A 151 7.85 -24.92 5.90
C TYR A 151 7.71 -25.29 7.39
N GLU A 152 6.60 -25.94 7.79
CA GLU A 152 6.37 -26.32 9.17
C GLU A 152 7.40 -27.36 9.66
N MET A 153 7.75 -28.35 8.85
CA MET A 153 8.80 -29.33 9.20
C MET A 153 10.14 -28.64 9.52
N LEU A 154 10.47 -27.56 8.82
CA LEU A 154 11.75 -26.87 8.96
C LEU A 154 11.72 -25.75 9.99
N ALA A 155 10.63 -24.98 10.07
CA ALA A 155 10.49 -23.82 10.95
C ALA A 155 9.86 -24.15 12.31
N GLY A 156 9.09 -25.25 12.40
CA GLY A 156 8.41 -25.69 13.64
C GLY A 156 6.99 -25.17 13.79
N GLU A 157 6.55 -24.31 12.89
CA GLU A 157 5.18 -23.82 12.82
C GLU A 157 4.77 -23.61 11.35
N ALA A 158 3.46 -23.64 11.09
CA ALA A 158 2.93 -23.41 9.76
C ALA A 158 3.25 -21.98 9.27
N PRO A 159 3.38 -21.75 7.94
CA PRO A 159 3.76 -20.43 7.40
C PRO A 159 2.77 -19.32 7.77
N PHE A 160 1.53 -19.69 8.07
CA PHE A 160 0.47 -18.75 8.48
C PHE A 160 -0.28 -19.31 9.68
N THR A 161 -0.23 -18.57 10.79
CA THR A 161 -0.91 -18.90 12.05
C THR A 161 -1.80 -17.73 12.49
N GLY A 162 -2.85 -17.99 13.29
CA GLY A 162 -3.75 -16.94 13.75
C GLY A 162 -4.76 -17.43 14.78
N GLY A 163 -5.37 -16.49 15.52
CA GLY A 163 -6.35 -16.78 16.57
C GLY A 163 -7.74 -17.24 16.07
N SER A 164 -7.99 -17.17 14.75
CA SER A 164 -9.23 -17.65 14.12
C SER A 164 -8.97 -18.18 12.73
N VAL A 165 -9.89 -19.02 12.23
CA VAL A 165 -9.87 -19.54 10.85
C VAL A 165 -9.82 -18.39 9.82
N GLN A 166 -10.63 -17.36 10.03
CA GLN A 166 -10.69 -16.18 9.16
C GLN A 166 -9.36 -15.42 9.13
N ALA A 167 -8.69 -15.29 10.28
CA ALA A 167 -7.38 -14.64 10.36
C ALA A 167 -6.30 -15.43 9.60
N ILE A 168 -6.33 -16.78 9.66
CA ILE A 168 -5.41 -17.63 8.90
C ILE A 168 -5.68 -17.51 7.40
N VAL A 169 -6.94 -17.60 6.98
CA VAL A 169 -7.36 -17.45 5.58
C VAL A 169 -6.92 -16.08 5.02
N ALA A 170 -7.12 -15.00 5.79
CA ALA A 170 -6.68 -13.67 5.39
C ALA A 170 -5.17 -13.64 5.13
N LYS A 171 -4.36 -14.25 6.00
CA LYS A 171 -2.90 -14.35 5.83
C LYS A 171 -2.50 -15.21 4.63
N VAL A 172 -3.16 -16.35 4.43
CA VAL A 172 -2.95 -17.21 3.24
C VAL A 172 -3.17 -16.42 1.96
N LEU A 173 -4.16 -15.54 1.91
CA LEU A 173 -4.47 -14.72 0.75
C LEU A 173 -3.51 -13.54 0.56
N SER A 174 -3.08 -12.89 1.63
CA SER A 174 -2.43 -11.58 1.57
C SER A 174 -0.98 -11.52 2.05
N GLU A 175 -0.55 -12.36 3.00
CA GLU A 175 0.78 -12.26 3.59
C GLU A 175 1.79 -13.19 2.91
N ARG A 176 3.04 -12.74 2.79
CA ARG A 176 4.16 -13.63 2.42
C ARG A 176 4.66 -14.34 3.67
N PRO A 177 5.02 -15.63 3.57
CA PRO A 177 5.62 -16.34 4.70
C PRO A 177 6.97 -15.72 5.08
N VAL A 178 7.29 -15.73 6.35
CA VAL A 178 8.61 -15.32 6.85
C VAL A 178 9.67 -16.24 6.25
N ALA A 179 10.82 -15.72 5.83
CA ALA A 179 11.91 -16.55 5.34
C ALA A 179 12.37 -17.49 6.48
N MET A 180 12.39 -18.79 6.22
CA MET A 180 12.75 -19.79 7.24
C MET A 180 14.18 -19.61 7.76
N THR A 181 15.08 -19.02 6.98
CA THR A 181 16.44 -18.66 7.39
C THR A 181 16.47 -17.62 8.52
N VAL A 182 15.40 -16.86 8.72
CA VAL A 182 15.23 -15.93 9.87
C VAL A 182 14.87 -16.69 11.15
N LEU A 183 14.10 -17.79 11.01
CA LEU A 183 13.66 -18.62 12.13
C LEU A 183 14.69 -19.68 12.51
N ARG A 184 15.45 -20.16 11.53
CA ARG A 184 16.48 -21.17 11.67
C ARG A 184 17.58 -20.93 10.63
N ASP A 185 18.69 -20.36 11.04
CA ASP A 185 19.83 -19.92 10.22
C ASP A 185 20.57 -21.07 9.50
N THR A 186 20.45 -22.31 10.03
CA THR A 186 21.05 -23.50 9.45
C THR A 186 20.35 -24.01 8.18
N ILE A 187 19.18 -23.48 7.82
CA ILE A 187 18.45 -23.89 6.61
C ILE A 187 19.20 -23.36 5.38
N PRO A 188 19.56 -24.23 4.42
CA PRO A 188 20.23 -23.80 3.21
C PRO A 188 19.40 -22.78 2.42
N PRO A 189 20.00 -21.69 1.89
CA PRO A 189 19.26 -20.65 1.14
C PRO A 189 18.43 -21.22 -0.02
N ARG A 190 18.95 -22.23 -0.75
CA ARG A 190 18.21 -22.87 -1.84
C ARG A 190 16.94 -23.58 -1.38
N VAL A 191 16.98 -24.26 -0.21
CA VAL A 191 15.80 -24.91 0.37
C VAL A 191 14.77 -23.84 0.76
N ASN A 192 15.21 -22.74 1.38
CA ASN A 192 14.36 -21.60 1.71
C ASN A 192 13.70 -21.02 0.46
N GLU A 193 14.46 -20.76 -0.62
CA GLU A 193 13.93 -20.23 -1.88
C GLU A 193 12.92 -21.19 -2.53
N ALA A 194 13.22 -22.50 -2.56
CA ALA A 194 12.32 -23.51 -3.12
C ALA A 194 10.96 -23.51 -2.38
N VAL A 195 10.99 -23.50 -1.05
CA VAL A 195 9.77 -23.49 -0.24
C VAL A 195 8.99 -22.17 -0.43
N LEU A 196 9.68 -21.03 -0.44
CA LEU A 196 9.02 -19.73 -0.68
C LEU A 196 8.42 -19.61 -2.09
N THR A 197 9.07 -20.20 -3.10
CA THR A 197 8.53 -20.30 -4.46
C THR A 197 7.25 -21.15 -4.50
N ALA A 198 7.27 -22.33 -3.83
CA ALA A 198 6.07 -23.16 -3.72
C ALA A 198 4.90 -22.42 -3.02
N LEU A 199 5.19 -21.53 -2.06
CA LEU A 199 4.23 -20.71 -1.32
C LEU A 199 3.85 -19.40 -2.03
N SER A 200 4.20 -19.23 -3.30
CA SER A 200 3.77 -18.07 -4.11
C SER A 200 2.26 -17.99 -4.21
N LYS A 201 1.72 -16.77 -4.13
CA LYS A 201 0.26 -16.57 -4.10
C LYS A 201 -0.39 -16.93 -5.43
N LEU A 202 0.20 -16.55 -6.54
CA LEU A 202 -0.30 -16.90 -7.87
C LEU A 202 0.19 -18.29 -8.28
N PRO A 203 -0.67 -19.19 -8.76
CA PRO A 203 -0.26 -20.51 -9.24
C PRO A 203 0.84 -20.46 -10.33
N VAL A 204 0.83 -19.43 -11.17
CA VAL A 204 1.81 -19.25 -12.26
C VAL A 204 3.24 -19.01 -11.75
N ASP A 205 3.39 -18.47 -10.56
CA ASP A 205 4.70 -18.18 -9.94
C ASP A 205 5.25 -19.36 -9.14
N ARG A 206 4.50 -20.46 -9.03
CA ARG A 206 4.91 -21.70 -8.39
C ARG A 206 5.62 -22.63 -9.39
N PHE A 207 6.17 -23.73 -8.90
CA PHE A 207 6.68 -24.77 -9.76
C PHE A 207 5.58 -25.36 -10.66
N ALA A 208 5.90 -25.60 -11.92
CA ALA A 208 4.94 -26.16 -12.88
C ALA A 208 4.54 -27.59 -12.54
N THR A 209 5.42 -28.37 -11.91
CA THR A 209 5.19 -29.77 -11.49
C THR A 209 5.76 -30.01 -10.09
N ALA A 210 5.23 -31.02 -9.38
CA ALA A 210 5.75 -31.42 -8.08
C ALA A 210 7.19 -31.99 -8.17
N ALA A 211 7.54 -32.60 -9.30
CA ALA A 211 8.90 -33.08 -9.57
C ALA A 211 9.91 -31.90 -9.58
N LEU A 212 9.59 -30.78 -10.20
CA LEU A 212 10.45 -29.59 -10.20
C LEU A 212 10.64 -29.01 -8.80
N PHE A 213 9.64 -29.07 -7.95
CA PHE A 213 9.78 -28.69 -6.55
C PHE A 213 10.72 -29.64 -5.79
N ALA A 214 10.56 -30.97 -5.99
CA ALA A 214 11.45 -31.99 -5.40
C ALA A 214 12.91 -31.79 -5.82
N ASP A 215 13.16 -31.42 -7.08
CA ASP A 215 14.52 -31.16 -7.60
C ASP A 215 15.12 -29.88 -7.02
N ALA A 216 14.32 -28.83 -6.85
CA ALA A 216 14.74 -27.58 -6.23
C ALA A 216 15.14 -27.74 -4.76
N LEU A 217 14.56 -28.71 -4.05
CA LEU A 217 14.93 -29.04 -2.66
C LEU A 217 16.26 -29.81 -2.54
N GLN A 218 16.88 -30.27 -3.65
CA GLN A 218 18.15 -31.00 -3.57
C GLN A 218 19.26 -30.07 -3.11
N VAL A 219 19.91 -30.44 -2.02
CA VAL A 219 21.17 -29.85 -1.57
C VAL A 219 22.30 -30.51 -2.38
N THR A 220 22.55 -29.99 -3.60
CA THR A 220 23.76 -30.38 -4.35
C THR A 220 24.98 -29.68 -3.77
N GLY A 221 25.58 -30.28 -2.79
CA GLY A 221 26.86 -29.92 -2.23
C GLY A 221 27.48 -31.20 -1.69
N GLU A 222 28.25 -31.91 -2.52
CA GLU A 222 29.28 -32.78 -2.03
C GLU A 222 30.21 -31.98 -1.12
N VAL A 223 29.95 -32.00 0.19
CA VAL A 223 31.08 -31.90 1.10
C VAL A 223 31.84 -33.19 0.89
N ALA A 224 32.91 -33.12 0.09
CA ALA A 224 33.89 -34.18 0.02
C ALA A 224 34.31 -34.48 1.45
N HIS A 225 33.76 -35.54 2.03
CA HIS A 225 34.33 -36.17 3.18
C HIS A 225 35.63 -36.78 2.71
N THR A 226 36.70 -36.02 2.73
CA THR A 226 38.07 -36.55 2.76
C THR A 226 38.14 -37.38 4.02
N THR A 227 37.97 -38.69 3.81
CA THR A 227 38.30 -39.73 4.80
C THR A 227 39.79 -39.68 5.05
N THR A 228 40.23 -38.84 5.98
CA THR A 228 41.56 -38.94 6.54
C THR A 228 41.61 -40.22 7.35
N ALA A 229 42.22 -41.22 6.75
CA ALA A 229 42.60 -42.46 7.44
C ALA A 229 43.30 -42.11 8.76
N ARG A 230 42.71 -42.53 9.86
CA ARG A 230 43.33 -42.48 11.18
C ARG A 230 44.55 -43.40 11.18
N ILE A 231 45.75 -42.83 11.00
CA ILE A 231 47.00 -43.47 11.37
C ILE A 231 47.15 -43.26 12.88
N ALA A 232 47.08 -44.32 13.65
CA ALA A 232 47.33 -44.31 15.07
C ALA A 232 48.83 -44.02 15.33
N PRO A 233 49.20 -43.04 16.12
CA PRO A 233 50.61 -42.87 16.52
C PRO A 233 50.97 -43.83 17.65
N PRO A 234 52.22 -44.34 17.66
CA PRO A 234 52.71 -45.23 18.69
C PRO A 234 52.84 -44.49 20.04
N ALA A 235 52.50 -45.18 21.10
CA ALA A 235 52.60 -44.73 22.49
C ALA A 235 54.05 -44.38 22.86
N ALA A 236 54.33 -43.11 23.09
CA ALA A 236 55.54 -42.65 23.71
C ALA A 236 55.21 -42.04 25.09
N ARG A 237 55.65 -42.72 26.13
CA ARG A 237 55.66 -42.22 27.51
C ARG A 237 56.54 -40.97 27.55
N ARG A 238 55.95 -39.78 27.72
CA ARG A 238 56.71 -38.56 28.04
C ARG A 238 56.29 -38.02 29.41
N SER A 239 57.33 -37.73 30.23
CA SER A 239 57.25 -37.32 31.61
C SER A 239 56.50 -35.96 31.73
N TRP A 240 55.62 -35.89 32.74
CA TRP A 240 54.78 -34.75 33.07
C TRP A 240 55.53 -33.43 33.40
N ARG A 241 56.84 -33.52 33.73
CA ARG A 241 57.69 -32.37 34.04
C ARG A 241 58.01 -31.48 32.82
N ALA A 242 58.02 -32.03 31.61
CA ALA A 242 58.23 -31.26 30.37
C ALA A 242 56.94 -30.46 29.93
N MET A 243 55.75 -30.91 30.30
CA MET A 243 54.51 -30.23 29.97
C MET A 243 54.25 -28.95 30.81
N VAL A 244 54.71 -28.96 32.06
CA VAL A 244 54.53 -27.78 32.94
C VAL A 244 55.41 -26.62 32.52
N ILE A 245 56.64 -26.89 32.11
CA ILE A 245 57.58 -25.82 31.61
C ILE A 245 57.14 -25.33 30.23
N GLY A 246 56.62 -26.20 29.34
CA GLY A 246 56.07 -25.80 28.07
C GLY A 246 54.81 -24.87 28.20
N ALA A 247 53.93 -25.19 29.13
CA ALA A 247 52.74 -24.38 29.41
C ALA A 247 53.05 -22.96 29.97
N ILE A 248 54.05 -22.85 30.81
CA ILE A 248 54.50 -21.52 31.36
C ILE A 248 55.18 -20.67 30.28
N VAL A 249 55.94 -21.28 29.38
CA VAL A 249 56.57 -20.55 28.27
C VAL A 249 55.53 -20.13 27.22
N CYS A 250 54.57 -20.99 26.91
CA CYS A 250 53.49 -20.64 25.95
C CYS A 250 52.56 -19.55 26.49
N THR A 251 52.25 -19.57 27.79
CA THR A 251 51.41 -18.49 28.38
C THR A 251 52.16 -17.15 28.46
N GLY A 252 53.49 -17.18 28.75
CA GLY A 252 54.36 -15.97 28.78
C GLY A 252 54.54 -15.36 27.37
N VAL A 253 54.74 -16.18 26.37
CA VAL A 253 54.90 -15.72 24.97
C VAL A 253 53.54 -15.27 24.40
N GLY A 254 52.47 -15.99 24.73
CA GLY A 254 51.10 -15.60 24.36
C GLY A 254 50.67 -14.26 24.94
N ALA A 255 51.00 -13.99 26.22
CA ALA A 255 50.71 -12.71 26.89
C ALA A 255 51.58 -11.57 26.34
N LEU A 256 52.85 -11.82 25.92
CA LEU A 256 53.69 -10.83 25.25
C LEU A 256 53.23 -10.55 23.81
N LEU A 257 52.82 -11.57 23.06
CA LEU A 257 52.28 -11.40 21.69
C LEU A 257 50.94 -10.67 21.71
N THR A 258 50.04 -10.97 22.65
CA THR A 258 48.78 -10.24 22.79
C THR A 258 49.01 -8.78 23.19
N ARG A 259 50.05 -8.47 23.97
CA ARG A 259 50.39 -7.08 24.35
C ARG A 259 51.13 -6.34 23.21
N TRP A 260 51.81 -7.02 22.31
CA TRP A 260 52.50 -6.44 21.15
C TRP A 260 51.60 -6.34 19.91
N LEU A 261 50.64 -7.23 19.74
CA LEU A 261 49.60 -7.14 18.72
C LEU A 261 48.36 -6.36 19.16
N GLY A 262 48.19 -6.07 20.45
CA GLY A 262 47.06 -5.32 21.02
C GLY A 262 47.29 -3.82 21.19
N GLY A 263 48.38 -3.28 20.65
CA GLY A 263 48.70 -1.83 20.66
C GLY A 263 48.07 -1.05 19.49
N GLY A 264 47.06 -1.54 18.86
CA GLY A 264 46.19 -0.78 18.01
C GLY A 264 44.84 -0.63 18.74
N ASP A 265 44.38 0.59 18.91
CA ASP A 265 43.03 0.89 19.38
C ASP A 265 41.97 0.14 18.57
N ALA A 266 41.78 -1.13 18.89
CA ALA A 266 40.61 -1.86 18.53
C ALA A 266 39.53 -1.50 19.57
N SER A 267 39.09 -0.26 19.59
CA SER A 267 37.70 0.04 19.81
C SER A 267 36.95 -0.68 18.70
N SER A 268 36.72 -1.96 18.85
CA SER A 268 35.66 -2.69 18.24
C SER A 268 34.38 -2.05 18.78
N ALA A 269 34.03 -0.89 18.23
CA ALA A 269 32.69 -0.43 18.24
C ALA A 269 31.92 -1.58 17.58
N ALA A 270 31.31 -2.42 18.38
CA ALA A 270 30.26 -3.34 17.94
C ALA A 270 29.37 -2.49 17.04
N ALA A 271 29.37 -2.80 15.74
CA ALA A 271 28.58 -2.03 14.78
C ALA A 271 27.17 -2.00 15.35
N ALA A 272 26.75 -0.82 15.83
CA ALA A 272 25.48 -0.70 16.53
C ALA A 272 24.41 -1.15 15.55
N ALA A 273 23.83 -2.31 15.83
CA ALA A 273 22.85 -2.92 14.97
C ALA A 273 21.63 -1.99 14.87
N TYR A 274 21.11 -1.77 13.69
CA TYR A 274 19.81 -1.13 13.49
C TYR A 274 18.71 -2.21 13.49
N THR A 275 17.52 -1.84 13.94
CA THR A 275 16.36 -2.72 13.96
C THR A 275 15.27 -2.17 13.05
N VAL A 276 14.66 -3.04 12.25
CA VAL A 276 13.50 -2.69 11.41
C VAL A 276 12.27 -3.39 11.94
N ALA A 277 11.21 -2.65 12.21
CA ALA A 277 9.91 -3.16 12.62
C ALA A 277 8.82 -2.70 11.64
N GLN A 278 7.74 -3.47 11.55
CA GLN A 278 6.57 -3.12 10.76
C GLN A 278 5.42 -2.74 11.69
N LEU A 279 4.78 -1.62 11.40
CA LEU A 279 3.57 -1.16 12.07
C LEU A 279 2.39 -1.27 11.11
N THR A 280 1.32 -1.92 11.53
CA THR A 280 0.07 -2.05 10.76
C THR A 280 -1.05 -1.26 11.43
N PRO A 281 -2.02 -0.72 10.66
CA PRO A 281 -3.20 -0.11 11.23
C PRO A 281 -4.02 -1.15 12.00
N PRO A 282 -4.79 -0.73 13.03
CA PRO A 282 -5.79 -1.58 13.68
C PRO A 282 -6.82 -2.10 12.65
N MET A 283 -7.45 -3.23 12.97
CA MET A 283 -8.49 -3.81 12.11
C MET A 283 -9.63 -2.81 11.89
N GLY A 284 -10.04 -2.62 10.63
CA GLY A 284 -11.10 -1.68 10.24
C GLY A 284 -10.68 -0.21 10.21
N GLU A 285 -9.41 0.10 10.39
CA GLU A 285 -8.87 1.44 10.30
C GLU A 285 -7.94 1.58 9.08
N TYR A 286 -7.95 2.77 8.49
CA TYR A 286 -7.09 3.17 7.38
C TYR A 286 -6.16 4.29 7.82
N TRP A 287 -4.84 4.12 7.65
CA TRP A 287 -3.87 5.17 7.92
C TRP A 287 -3.59 5.99 6.67
N TYR A 288 -3.71 7.32 6.81
CA TYR A 288 -3.28 8.22 5.75
C TYR A 288 -1.77 8.12 5.57
N ARG A 289 -1.36 7.61 4.41
CA ARG A 289 0.05 7.32 4.10
C ARG A 289 0.82 8.48 3.48
N SER A 290 0.13 9.55 3.12
CA SER A 290 0.78 10.76 2.63
C SER A 290 1.60 11.38 3.76
N GLY A 291 2.64 12.15 3.44
CA GLY A 291 3.35 12.96 4.42
C GLY A 291 2.44 13.92 5.22
N ALA A 292 1.15 13.95 4.88
CA ALA A 292 0.08 14.64 5.59
C ALA A 292 -0.51 13.83 6.75
N GLY A 293 -0.19 12.55 6.89
CA GLY A 293 -0.88 11.62 7.79
C GLY A 293 -0.06 11.09 8.96
N MET A 294 1.23 11.40 9.08
CA MET A 294 2.04 10.87 10.18
C MET A 294 3.11 11.84 10.66
N ALA A 295 3.44 11.76 11.94
CA ALA A 295 4.56 12.44 12.56
C ALA A 295 5.11 11.61 13.73
N LEU A 296 6.43 11.44 13.77
CA LEU A 296 7.15 10.81 14.88
C LEU A 296 7.51 11.86 15.93
N SER A 297 7.32 11.53 17.21
CA SER A 297 7.70 12.40 18.31
C SER A 297 9.22 12.66 18.33
N PRO A 298 9.68 13.84 18.76
CA PRO A 298 11.11 14.15 18.86
C PRO A 298 11.91 13.13 19.67
N ASP A 299 11.33 12.55 20.73
CA ASP A 299 11.94 11.50 21.54
C ASP A 299 11.97 10.12 20.84
N GLY A 300 11.44 10.00 19.62
CA GLY A 300 11.45 8.79 18.82
C GLY A 300 10.58 7.64 19.34
N ARG A 301 9.71 7.88 20.32
CA ARG A 301 8.96 6.81 21.01
C ARG A 301 7.51 6.71 20.62
N THR A 302 6.91 7.76 20.09
CA THR A 302 5.46 7.79 19.80
C THR A 302 5.21 8.27 18.38
N LEU A 303 4.40 7.53 17.64
CA LEU A 303 3.94 7.89 16.31
C LEU A 303 2.53 8.48 16.41
N ALA A 304 2.34 9.69 15.90
CA ALA A 304 1.02 10.25 15.63
C ALA A 304 0.63 9.92 14.19
N VAL A 305 -0.57 9.37 14.01
CA VAL A 305 -1.10 8.96 12.70
C VAL A 305 -2.49 9.51 12.52
N VAL A 306 -2.81 9.98 11.34
CA VAL A 306 -4.19 10.24 10.94
C VAL A 306 -4.80 8.92 10.51
N SER A 307 -5.80 8.48 11.24
CA SER A 307 -6.55 7.25 10.98
C SER A 307 -8.00 7.54 10.67
N ALA A 308 -8.58 6.78 9.76
CA ALA A 308 -9.97 6.88 9.35
C ALA A 308 -10.55 5.49 9.07
N ARG A 309 -11.86 5.36 9.08
CA ARG A 309 -12.53 4.09 8.73
C ARG A 309 -12.49 3.79 7.23
N SER A 310 -12.33 4.80 6.41
CA SER A 310 -12.14 4.68 4.96
C SER A 310 -11.33 5.87 4.44
N PRO A 311 -10.76 5.80 3.22
CA PRO A 311 -10.04 6.93 2.61
C PRO A 311 -10.90 8.19 2.44
N GLU A 312 -12.21 8.04 2.38
CA GLU A 312 -13.20 9.13 2.20
C GLU A 312 -13.71 9.69 3.53
N SER A 313 -13.50 8.98 4.64
CA SER A 313 -13.95 9.42 5.97
C SER A 313 -13.03 10.49 6.53
N PRO A 314 -13.55 11.45 7.33
CA PRO A 314 -12.71 12.38 8.06
C PRO A 314 -11.68 11.64 8.93
N GLY A 315 -10.41 12.05 8.83
CA GLY A 315 -9.34 11.49 9.65
C GLY A 315 -9.48 11.93 11.11
N ARG A 316 -8.96 11.10 12.02
CA ARG A 316 -8.79 11.41 13.44
C ARG A 316 -7.35 11.12 13.84
N LEU A 317 -6.82 11.86 14.79
CA LEU A 317 -5.50 11.54 15.34
C LEU A 317 -5.57 10.29 16.20
N MET A 318 -4.69 9.36 15.90
CA MET A 318 -4.34 8.23 16.74
C MET A 318 -2.87 8.36 17.12
N ILE A 319 -2.53 8.14 18.38
CA ILE A 319 -1.15 8.00 18.83
C ILE A 319 -0.87 6.56 19.21
N ARG A 320 0.32 6.08 18.86
CA ARG A 320 0.80 4.75 19.19
C ARG A 320 2.24 4.82 19.67
N ARG A 321 2.53 4.35 20.84
CA ARG A 321 3.92 4.13 21.27
C ARG A 321 4.53 3.00 20.43
N LEU A 322 5.80 3.13 20.08
CA LEU A 322 6.49 2.15 19.24
C LEU A 322 6.79 0.83 19.98
N ASP A 323 6.71 0.85 21.31
CA ASP A 323 6.85 -0.31 22.20
C ASP A 323 5.48 -0.92 22.62
N GLU A 324 4.36 -0.41 22.11
CA GLU A 324 3.00 -0.92 22.36
C GLU A 324 2.36 -1.47 21.08
N PHE A 325 1.49 -2.46 21.23
CA PHE A 325 0.76 -3.04 20.08
C PHE A 325 -0.46 -2.23 19.68
N GLU A 326 -1.08 -1.51 20.59
CA GLU A 326 -2.31 -0.76 20.36
C GLU A 326 -2.05 0.74 20.37
N GLY A 327 -2.79 1.46 19.54
CA GLY A 327 -2.83 2.92 19.54
C GLY A 327 -4.13 3.42 20.17
N ARG A 328 -4.11 4.67 20.68
CA ARG A 328 -5.30 5.34 21.19
C ARG A 328 -5.70 6.53 20.33
N PHE A 329 -6.97 6.70 20.11
CA PHE A 329 -7.52 7.89 19.45
C PHE A 329 -7.55 9.08 20.39
N ILE A 330 -7.35 10.27 19.83
CA ILE A 330 -7.45 11.53 20.57
C ILE A 330 -8.80 12.16 20.26
N THR A 331 -9.61 12.37 21.31
CA THR A 331 -10.93 13.00 21.20
C THR A 331 -10.81 14.46 20.72
N GLY A 332 -11.78 14.92 19.93
CA GLY A 332 -11.82 16.32 19.44
C GLY A 332 -10.87 16.61 18.28
N THR A 333 -10.34 15.57 17.63
CA THR A 333 -9.42 15.70 16.48
C THR A 333 -10.04 15.27 15.15
N ASP A 334 -11.36 15.29 15.05
CA ASP A 334 -12.07 14.94 13.82
C ASP A 334 -11.71 15.90 12.66
N GLY A 335 -11.43 15.36 11.51
CA GLY A 335 -10.95 16.11 10.34
C GLY A 335 -9.45 16.41 10.38
N ALA A 336 -8.70 15.85 11.32
CA ALA A 336 -7.27 16.10 11.46
C ALA A 336 -6.46 15.68 10.23
N THR A 337 -5.49 16.54 9.88
CA THR A 337 -4.48 16.32 8.85
C THR A 337 -3.15 16.93 9.28
N TYR A 338 -2.05 16.51 8.71
CA TYR A 338 -0.71 17.07 8.91
C TYR A 338 -0.29 17.20 10.39
N PRO A 339 -0.26 16.12 11.16
CA PRO A 339 0.22 16.19 12.54
C PRO A 339 1.69 16.61 12.60
N PHE A 340 2.06 17.37 13.63
CA PHE A 340 3.44 17.72 13.97
C PHE A 340 3.57 17.87 15.49
N TRP A 341 4.72 17.51 16.04
CA TRP A 341 4.92 17.47 17.48
C TRP A 341 5.47 18.76 18.04
N SER A 342 5.13 19.03 19.31
CA SER A 342 5.90 19.95 20.13
C SER A 342 7.28 19.37 20.45
N PRO A 343 8.32 20.20 20.63
CA PRO A 343 9.69 19.73 20.88
C PRO A 343 9.85 18.87 22.14
N ASP A 344 8.96 19.03 23.12
CA ASP A 344 8.94 18.27 24.39
C ASP A 344 8.13 16.96 24.29
N SER A 345 7.61 16.60 23.11
CA SER A 345 6.78 15.41 22.87
C SER A 345 5.47 15.35 23.69
N LYS A 346 4.98 16.49 24.23
CA LYS A 346 3.78 16.52 25.06
C LYS A 346 2.52 17.03 24.36
N SER A 347 2.67 17.71 23.23
CA SER A 347 1.54 18.24 22.45
C SER A 347 1.70 17.90 20.98
N ILE A 348 0.56 17.83 20.26
CA ILE A 348 0.53 17.64 18.82
C ILE A 348 -0.21 18.84 18.21
N GLY A 349 0.44 19.50 17.25
CA GLY A 349 -0.19 20.44 16.34
C GLY A 349 -0.78 19.68 15.15
N PHE A 350 -1.91 20.11 14.62
CA PHE A 350 -2.57 19.53 13.47
C PHE A 350 -3.48 20.56 12.80
N HIS A 351 -3.87 20.30 11.57
CA HIS A 351 -4.88 21.09 10.89
C HIS A 351 -6.21 20.34 10.88
N ALA A 352 -7.29 21.01 11.28
CA ALA A 352 -8.65 20.50 11.18
C ALA A 352 -9.65 21.67 11.12
N ASN A 353 -10.77 21.48 10.42
CA ASN A 353 -11.90 22.42 10.40
C ASN A 353 -11.52 23.88 10.09
N GLY A 354 -10.58 24.06 9.13
CA GLY A 354 -10.14 25.40 8.73
C GLY A 354 -9.26 26.11 9.76
N ALA A 355 -8.56 25.38 10.62
CA ALA A 355 -7.66 25.95 11.61
C ALA A 355 -6.47 25.05 11.90
N VAL A 356 -5.32 25.64 12.20
CA VAL A 356 -4.24 24.98 12.92
C VAL A 356 -4.66 24.91 14.39
N GLN A 357 -4.65 23.73 14.92
CA GLN A 357 -5.03 23.41 16.30
C GLN A 357 -3.84 22.71 16.99
N ARG A 358 -3.85 22.72 18.31
CA ARG A 358 -2.95 21.88 19.13
C ARG A 358 -3.78 21.11 20.15
N VAL A 359 -3.33 19.91 20.45
CA VAL A 359 -3.86 19.08 21.54
C VAL A 359 -2.76 18.82 22.56
N ASP A 360 -3.04 19.02 23.83
CA ASP A 360 -2.20 18.60 24.95
C ASP A 360 -2.50 17.14 25.29
N LEU A 361 -1.48 16.28 25.32
CA LEU A 361 -1.67 14.83 25.47
C LEU A 361 -1.98 14.39 26.91
N ALA A 362 -1.64 15.25 27.89
CA ALA A 362 -1.91 14.96 29.30
C ALA A 362 -3.35 15.32 29.67
N THR A 363 -3.86 16.46 29.18
CA THR A 363 -5.21 16.95 29.51
C THR A 363 -6.24 16.59 28.47
N GLY A 364 -5.84 16.30 27.22
CA GLY A 364 -6.72 16.11 26.07
C GLY A 364 -7.34 17.43 25.54
N GLU A 365 -6.92 18.58 26.06
CA GLU A 365 -7.45 19.87 25.66
C GLU A 365 -7.02 20.25 24.25
N VAL A 366 -8.01 20.57 23.38
CA VAL A 366 -7.75 21.05 22.02
C VAL A 366 -7.94 22.56 21.97
N ARG A 367 -6.93 23.29 21.47
CA ARG A 367 -6.95 24.75 21.32
C ARG A 367 -6.63 25.16 19.89
N THR A 368 -7.35 26.18 19.39
CA THR A 368 -7.03 26.81 18.11
C THR A 368 -5.81 27.71 18.25
N VAL A 369 -4.84 27.52 17.35
CA VAL A 369 -3.62 28.33 17.25
C VAL A 369 -3.79 29.42 16.20
N CYS A 370 -4.32 29.06 15.01
CA CYS A 370 -4.49 30.00 13.90
C CYS A 370 -5.58 29.53 12.96
N LYS A 371 -6.48 30.43 12.54
CA LYS A 371 -7.49 30.11 11.53
C LYS A 371 -6.89 30.18 10.14
N VAL A 372 -6.79 29.06 9.46
CA VAL A 372 -6.28 28.92 8.09
C VAL A 372 -6.92 27.70 7.44
N TRP A 373 -7.35 27.82 6.22
CA TRP A 373 -8.06 26.73 5.53
C TRP A 373 -7.15 25.80 4.75
N ARG A 374 -6.08 26.30 4.15
CA ARG A 374 -5.08 25.49 3.45
C ARG A 374 -3.83 25.40 4.29
N PHE A 375 -3.34 24.20 4.46
CA PHE A 375 -2.21 23.89 5.31
C PHE A 375 -1.35 22.83 4.65
N SER A 376 -0.08 23.11 4.47
CA SER A 376 0.85 22.22 3.78
C SER A 376 1.73 21.41 4.72
N GLY A 377 1.67 21.65 6.01
CA GLY A 377 2.47 21.05 7.04
C GLY A 377 3.08 22.11 7.96
N GLY A 378 3.41 21.69 9.18
CA GLY A 378 3.94 22.57 10.23
C GLY A 378 5.12 21.98 10.98
N THR A 379 5.84 22.86 11.68
CA THR A 379 6.94 22.51 12.57
C THR A 379 6.93 23.44 13.78
N TRP A 380 7.48 22.98 14.89
CA TRP A 380 7.40 23.67 16.19
C TRP A 380 8.76 23.70 16.87
N ASN A 381 9.22 24.88 17.33
CA ASN A 381 10.49 25.02 18.03
C ASN A 381 10.31 25.15 19.56
N ALA A 382 11.39 24.98 20.29
CA ALA A 382 11.39 25.07 21.77
C ALA A 382 11.04 26.47 22.34
N LYS A 383 11.07 27.51 21.51
CA LYS A 383 10.68 28.89 21.89
C LYS A 383 9.15 29.09 21.77
N GLY A 384 8.40 28.11 21.34
CA GLY A 384 6.94 28.17 21.16
C GLY A 384 6.51 28.77 19.81
N ASP A 385 7.41 28.90 18.84
CA ASP A 385 7.06 29.30 17.49
C ASP A 385 6.62 28.11 16.66
N ILE A 386 5.50 28.23 15.98
CA ILE A 386 5.00 27.30 15.00
C ILE A 386 5.14 27.94 13.62
N LEU A 387 5.87 27.28 12.72
CA LEU A 387 5.95 27.64 11.31
C LEU A 387 5.10 26.68 10.49
N PHE A 388 4.40 27.20 9.48
CA PHE A 388 3.61 26.37 8.59
C PHE A 388 3.37 27.06 7.24
N GLY A 389 3.13 26.24 6.20
CA GLY A 389 2.83 26.74 4.86
C GLY A 389 1.34 26.92 4.63
N VAL A 390 0.98 28.03 3.98
CA VAL A 390 -0.37 28.33 3.48
C VAL A 390 -0.24 28.78 2.02
N ASN A 391 -0.60 27.89 1.08
CA ASN A 391 -0.39 28.14 -0.35
C ASN A 391 1.08 28.45 -0.67
N ASP A 392 1.36 29.67 -1.13
CA ASP A 392 2.67 30.22 -1.47
C ASP A 392 3.32 31.03 -0.33
N ARG A 393 2.75 31.03 0.87
CA ARG A 393 3.20 31.84 2.01
C ARG A 393 3.63 30.98 3.17
N LEU A 394 4.68 31.43 3.84
CA LEU A 394 5.10 30.88 5.12
C LEU A 394 4.47 31.71 6.24
N MET A 395 3.82 31.03 7.17
CA MET A 395 3.18 31.64 8.35
C MET A 395 3.96 31.34 9.61
N ARG A 396 3.93 32.26 10.58
CA ARG A 396 4.43 32.06 11.94
C ARG A 396 3.30 32.31 12.93
N ALA A 397 3.08 31.40 13.85
CA ALA A 397 2.17 31.55 14.96
C ALA A 397 2.85 31.25 16.29
N ARG A 398 2.31 31.81 17.39
CA ARG A 398 2.70 31.38 18.73
C ARG A 398 1.83 30.20 19.15
N ALA A 399 2.44 29.20 19.79
CA ALA A 399 1.76 27.99 20.21
C ALA A 399 0.61 28.22 21.21
N ASP A 400 0.62 29.36 21.93
CA ASP A 400 -0.45 29.79 22.81
C ASP A 400 -1.62 30.46 22.09
N GLY A 401 -1.51 30.68 20.78
CA GLY A 401 -2.54 31.33 19.95
C GLY A 401 -2.56 32.86 20.02
N THR A 402 -1.57 33.48 20.69
CA THR A 402 -1.54 34.95 20.88
C THR A 402 -1.18 35.72 19.62
N SER A 403 -0.52 35.09 18.65
CA SER A 403 -0.20 35.68 17.36
C SER A 403 -0.20 34.68 16.21
N CYS A 404 -0.62 35.13 15.03
CA CYS A 404 -0.51 34.43 13.77
C CYS A 404 -0.38 35.43 12.64
N ALA A 405 0.76 35.41 11.93
CA ALA A 405 1.06 36.38 10.88
C ALA A 405 1.93 35.74 9.78
N PRO A 406 1.86 36.23 8.53
CA PRO A 406 2.79 35.83 7.48
C PRO A 406 4.20 36.26 7.83
N LEU A 407 5.18 35.39 7.52
CA LEU A 407 6.59 35.79 7.48
C LEU A 407 6.83 36.55 6.17
N PRO A 408 7.49 37.73 6.21
CA PRO A 408 7.73 38.57 5.03
C PRO A 408 8.84 37.99 4.14
N ARG A 409 8.65 36.79 3.60
CA ARG A 409 9.61 36.10 2.73
C ARG A 409 8.94 35.77 1.41
N VAL A 410 9.56 36.22 0.33
CA VAL A 410 9.09 35.97 -1.01
C VAL A 410 9.83 34.75 -1.56
N LEU A 411 9.15 33.62 -1.59
CA LEU A 411 9.59 32.47 -2.37
C LEU A 411 8.89 32.56 -3.72
N THR A 412 9.55 33.13 -4.70
CA THR A 412 9.03 33.17 -6.08
C THR A 412 8.94 31.75 -6.61
N ASP A 413 7.79 31.39 -7.19
CA ASP A 413 7.53 30.14 -7.89
C ASP A 413 7.24 28.88 -7.07
N SER A 414 6.73 29.00 -5.83
CA SER A 414 6.59 27.83 -4.97
C SER A 414 5.18 27.67 -4.41
N LEU A 415 4.54 26.57 -4.73
CA LEU A 415 3.32 26.10 -4.06
C LEU A 415 3.69 24.96 -3.09
N ASP A 416 2.82 24.74 -2.07
CA ASP A 416 3.00 23.68 -1.07
C ASP A 416 4.30 23.80 -0.27
N ILE A 417 4.49 24.97 0.35
CA ILE A 417 5.65 25.28 1.19
C ILE A 417 5.56 24.49 2.49
N ARG A 418 6.63 23.75 2.83
CA ARG A 418 6.74 23.02 4.09
C ARG A 418 7.99 23.40 4.85
N PRO A 419 7.85 23.98 6.05
CA PRO A 419 8.95 24.23 6.93
C PRO A 419 9.25 23.04 7.83
N PHE A 420 10.55 22.86 8.18
CA PHE A 420 11.01 21.90 9.18
C PHE A 420 12.16 22.53 9.97
N PHE A 421 11.99 22.76 11.28
CA PHE A 421 13.08 23.24 12.12
C PHE A 421 14.22 22.24 12.20
N PHE A 422 15.45 22.75 12.14
CA PHE A 422 16.62 22.02 12.60
C PHE A 422 16.69 22.04 14.13
N GLY A 423 17.56 21.19 14.70
CA GLY A 423 17.64 21.02 16.16
C GLY A 423 17.97 22.26 16.97
N ASP A 424 18.51 23.31 16.35
CA ASP A 424 18.80 24.59 16.99
C ASP A 424 17.56 25.50 17.21
N GLY A 425 16.44 25.13 16.58
CA GLY A 425 15.16 25.86 16.66
C GLY A 425 15.19 27.28 16.07
N GLU A 426 16.27 27.64 15.36
CA GLU A 426 16.49 28.93 14.71
C GLU A 426 16.58 28.79 13.19
N HIS A 427 17.33 27.77 12.70
CA HIS A 427 17.37 27.42 11.29
C HIS A 427 16.22 26.47 10.96
N PHE A 428 15.71 26.58 9.74
CA PHE A 428 14.69 25.67 9.23
C PHE A 428 14.87 25.42 7.74
N LEU A 429 14.55 24.20 7.34
CA LEU A 429 14.43 23.79 5.96
C LEU A 429 13.09 24.27 5.43
N ILE A 430 13.08 24.82 4.24
CA ILE A 430 11.87 25.06 3.46
C ILE A 430 11.91 24.14 2.26
N THR A 431 10.90 23.30 2.11
CA THR A 431 10.75 22.44 0.93
C THR A 431 9.53 22.86 0.13
N THR A 432 9.69 22.82 -1.18
CA THR A 432 8.65 23.07 -2.15
C THR A 432 8.59 21.91 -3.13
N TRP A 433 7.73 21.95 -4.14
CA TRP A 433 7.68 20.90 -5.17
C TRP A 433 8.97 20.72 -5.98
N SER A 434 9.77 21.78 -6.10
CA SER A 434 10.90 21.78 -7.03
C SER A 434 12.21 22.27 -6.42
N LYS A 435 12.18 22.88 -5.22
CA LYS A 435 13.34 23.52 -4.62
C LYS A 435 13.37 23.33 -3.10
N MET A 436 14.57 23.42 -2.55
CA MET A 436 14.81 23.46 -1.11
C MET A 436 15.63 24.70 -0.74
N TYR A 437 15.40 25.18 0.48
CA TYR A 437 16.12 26.33 1.02
C TYR A 437 16.41 26.13 2.50
N VAL A 438 17.54 26.63 2.98
CA VAL A 438 17.76 26.89 4.40
C VAL A 438 17.36 28.33 4.67
N ALA A 439 16.65 28.55 5.76
CA ALA A 439 16.29 29.88 6.23
C ALA A 439 16.55 29.99 7.73
N ARG A 440 16.64 31.21 8.20
CA ARG A 440 16.86 31.53 9.63
C ARG A 440 15.70 32.36 10.14
N LEU A 441 15.19 32.06 11.35
CA LEU A 441 14.01 32.75 11.89
C LEU A 441 14.22 34.24 12.10
N SER A 442 15.45 34.64 12.48
CA SER A 442 15.86 36.02 12.74
C SER A 442 16.30 36.81 11.48
N ALA A 443 16.31 36.17 10.29
CA ALA A 443 16.75 36.83 9.06
C ALA A 443 15.72 36.65 7.95
N ASP A 444 15.61 37.65 7.05
CA ASP A 444 14.65 37.60 5.92
C ASP A 444 15.18 36.86 4.67
N SER A 445 16.49 36.52 4.67
CA SER A 445 17.11 35.82 3.54
C SER A 445 16.85 34.32 3.58
N VAL A 446 16.78 33.71 2.39
CA VAL A 446 16.71 32.25 2.17
C VAL A 446 17.91 31.83 1.33
N ILE A 447 18.51 30.70 1.66
CA ILE A 447 19.69 30.16 0.98
C ILE A 447 19.24 28.92 0.21
N PRO A 448 19.37 28.88 -1.13
CA PRO A 448 18.99 27.71 -1.91
C PRO A 448 19.92 26.53 -1.63
N ILE A 449 19.35 25.31 -1.62
CA ILE A 449 20.09 24.06 -1.61
C ILE A 449 19.98 23.46 -3.01
N ASP A 450 21.11 23.29 -3.67
CA ASP A 450 21.16 22.71 -5.03
C ASP A 450 21.15 21.17 -4.94
N VAL A 451 19.96 20.60 -5.01
CA VAL A 451 19.73 19.16 -5.03
C VAL A 451 18.74 18.84 -6.13
N PRO A 452 19.04 17.86 -6.99
CA PRO A 452 18.02 17.30 -7.88
C PRO A 452 16.91 16.66 -7.03
N ILE A 453 15.74 17.29 -6.95
CA ILE A 453 14.65 16.83 -6.11
C ILE A 453 13.60 16.17 -6.98
N LYS A 454 13.17 14.97 -6.58
CA LYS A 454 11.96 14.35 -7.10
C LYS A 454 10.77 14.53 -6.14
N SER A 455 11.04 14.73 -4.84
CA SER A 455 10.04 14.89 -3.81
C SER A 455 10.51 15.79 -2.67
N GLN A 456 9.58 16.18 -1.81
CA GLN A 456 9.87 16.99 -0.62
C GLN A 456 10.79 16.25 0.36
N ALA A 457 11.66 17.00 1.04
CA ALA A 457 12.57 16.49 2.07
C ALA A 457 12.05 16.70 3.49
N THR A 458 12.65 16.05 4.47
CA THR A 458 12.45 16.32 5.90
C THR A 458 13.78 16.38 6.63
N VAL A 459 13.80 17.03 7.80
CA VAL A 459 14.97 17.07 8.69
C VAL A 459 14.99 15.79 9.53
N ALA A 460 16.17 15.19 9.69
CA ALA A 460 16.38 13.97 10.47
C ALA A 460 17.26 14.18 11.71
N LEU A 461 18.35 14.91 11.59
CA LEU A 461 19.31 15.22 12.65
C LEU A 461 19.73 16.69 12.51
N PRO A 462 20.51 17.25 13.44
CA PRO A 462 20.81 18.68 13.51
C PRO A 462 21.31 19.32 12.20
N ASP A 463 22.03 18.57 11.37
CA ASP A 463 22.58 19.02 10.08
C ASP A 463 22.23 18.07 8.91
N GLN A 464 21.24 17.19 9.07
CA GLN A 464 20.94 16.16 8.08
C GLN A 464 19.49 16.25 7.58
N ILE A 465 19.38 16.10 6.28
CA ILE A 465 18.09 16.04 5.57
C ILE A 465 17.92 14.70 4.89
N LEU A 466 16.69 14.24 4.86
CA LEU A 466 16.25 13.07 4.09
C LEU A 466 15.66 13.54 2.78
N THR A 467 16.17 13.04 1.67
CA THR A 467 15.72 13.39 0.32
C THR A 467 15.44 12.12 -0.47
N GLN A 468 14.57 12.20 -1.44
CA GLN A 468 14.31 11.08 -2.33
C GLN A 468 14.98 11.29 -3.70
N ALA A 469 15.70 10.28 -4.18
CA ALA A 469 16.32 10.27 -5.48
C ALA A 469 15.32 9.93 -6.61
N ALA A 470 15.72 10.13 -7.86
CA ALA A 470 14.90 9.84 -9.03
C ALA A 470 14.45 8.37 -9.13
N ASN A 471 15.25 7.43 -8.64
CA ASN A 471 14.96 6.00 -8.58
C ASN A 471 14.12 5.58 -7.36
N SER A 472 13.58 6.55 -6.62
CA SER A 472 12.80 6.35 -5.37
C SER A 472 13.61 5.86 -4.16
N ASP A 473 14.95 5.95 -4.21
CA ASP A 473 15.79 5.70 -3.03
C ASP A 473 15.70 6.86 -2.02
N LEU A 474 15.62 6.54 -0.75
CA LEU A 474 15.72 7.50 0.34
C LEU A 474 17.20 7.73 0.68
N LEU A 475 17.63 8.99 0.56
CA LEU A 475 19.00 9.40 0.77
C LEU A 475 19.11 10.31 2.00
N VAL A 476 20.16 10.10 2.77
CA VAL A 476 20.61 11.02 3.83
C VAL A 476 21.68 11.94 3.26
N ARG A 477 21.52 13.24 3.47
CA ARG A 477 22.47 14.27 3.06
C ARG A 477 22.78 15.18 4.23
N ARG A 478 24.05 15.58 4.38
CA ARG A 478 24.43 16.62 5.32
C ARG A 478 24.39 17.98 4.63
N VAL A 479 23.98 19.00 5.34
CA VAL A 479 23.88 20.38 4.83
C VAL A 479 24.58 21.36 5.77
N ASP A 480 25.35 22.25 5.21
CA ASP A 480 25.88 23.41 5.95
C ASP A 480 24.76 24.46 6.04
N LEU A 481 24.28 24.70 7.25
CA LEU A 481 23.15 25.60 7.50
C LEU A 481 23.47 27.07 7.22
N SER A 482 24.76 27.44 7.17
CA SER A 482 25.20 28.82 6.90
C SER A 482 25.31 29.14 5.41
N THR A 483 25.59 28.12 4.59
CA THR A 483 25.85 28.29 3.15
C THR A 483 24.84 27.55 2.24
N GLY A 484 24.03 26.63 2.80
CA GLY A 484 23.14 25.75 2.04
C GLY A 484 23.85 24.65 1.23
N ARG A 485 25.20 24.54 1.36
CA ARG A 485 25.96 23.55 0.60
C ARG A 485 25.82 22.15 1.20
N LEU A 486 25.75 21.16 0.33
CA LEU A 486 25.78 19.76 0.73
C LEU A 486 27.20 19.35 1.11
N LEU A 487 27.32 18.59 2.19
CA LEU A 487 28.56 18.09 2.73
C LEU A 487 28.72 16.59 2.51
N GLY A 488 29.72 16.20 1.72
CA GLY A 488 30.02 14.79 1.42
C GLY A 488 29.04 14.14 0.48
N GLU A 489 29.25 12.85 0.24
CA GLU A 489 28.40 12.05 -0.64
C GLU A 489 27.08 11.65 0.03
N PRO A 490 25.99 11.59 -0.71
CA PRO A 490 24.70 11.12 -0.20
C PRO A 490 24.78 9.62 0.17
N ARG A 491 24.16 9.23 1.29
CA ARG A 491 24.06 7.84 1.71
C ARG A 491 22.66 7.29 1.51
N ARG A 492 22.55 6.14 0.86
CA ARG A 492 21.26 5.46 0.73
C ARG A 492 20.83 4.83 2.05
N LEU A 493 19.61 5.11 2.49
CA LEU A 493 18.99 4.54 3.69
C LEU A 493 18.00 3.44 3.37
N ALA A 494 17.18 3.64 2.34
CA ALA A 494 16.19 2.66 1.87
C ALA A 494 15.99 2.79 0.37
N SER A 495 15.57 1.71 -0.28
CA SER A 495 15.21 1.70 -1.70
C SER A 495 13.68 1.63 -1.87
N GLN A 496 13.19 2.13 -3.00
CA GLN A 496 11.79 2.08 -3.39
C GLN A 496 10.82 2.64 -2.34
N VAL A 497 11.19 3.77 -1.71
CA VAL A 497 10.30 4.45 -0.75
C VAL A 497 9.10 5.02 -1.50
N TRP A 498 7.91 4.75 -0.95
CA TRP A 498 6.68 5.21 -1.54
C TRP A 498 6.53 6.73 -1.50
N GLU A 499 6.09 7.32 -2.61
CA GLU A 499 5.93 8.76 -2.79
C GLU A 499 4.51 9.08 -3.27
N PRO A 500 3.56 9.26 -2.34
CA PRO A 500 2.24 9.74 -2.71
C PRO A 500 2.31 11.23 -3.04
N TRP A 501 1.91 11.60 -4.23
CA TRP A 501 1.70 13.01 -4.59
C TRP A 501 2.98 13.89 -4.54
N GLY A 502 4.17 13.34 -4.82
CA GLY A 502 5.42 14.07 -4.68
C GLY A 502 5.79 14.40 -3.23
N LYS A 503 5.21 13.72 -2.24
CA LYS A 503 5.41 13.95 -0.82
C LYS A 503 6.06 12.73 -0.20
N THR A 504 7.31 12.84 0.21
CA THR A 504 8.02 11.75 0.88
C THR A 504 7.29 11.36 2.17
N ALA A 505 6.79 10.14 2.20
CA ALA A 505 6.08 9.59 3.36
C ALA A 505 7.10 9.09 4.40
N VAL A 506 7.88 10.04 4.95
CA VAL A 506 8.94 9.77 5.92
C VAL A 506 8.84 10.79 7.05
N THR A 507 9.02 10.34 8.27
CA THR A 507 9.21 11.18 9.46
C THR A 507 10.37 10.65 10.30
N ALA A 508 11.12 11.54 10.93
CA ALA A 508 12.31 11.20 11.69
C ALA A 508 12.31 11.88 13.06
N SER A 509 12.93 11.25 14.05
CA SER A 509 13.19 11.83 15.36
C SER A 509 14.63 12.33 15.48
N SER A 510 14.89 13.19 16.47
CA SER A 510 16.23 13.59 16.87
C SER A 510 17.05 12.45 17.50
N GLU A 511 16.39 11.42 17.99
CA GLU A 511 17.01 10.27 18.67
C GLU A 511 17.38 9.09 17.72
N GLY A 512 17.25 9.30 16.42
CA GLY A 512 17.70 8.32 15.44
C GLY A 512 16.67 7.21 15.10
N THR A 513 15.39 7.48 15.25
CA THR A 513 14.29 6.65 14.75
C THR A 513 13.71 7.28 13.49
N ILE A 514 13.42 6.47 12.47
CA ILE A 514 12.74 6.89 11.24
C ILE A 514 11.53 6.01 11.04
N VAL A 515 10.42 6.61 10.63
CA VAL A 515 9.24 5.90 10.15
C VAL A 515 9.06 6.21 8.66
N ILE A 516 8.97 5.16 7.87
CA ILE A 516 8.81 5.23 6.42
C ILE A 516 7.50 4.54 6.09
N ALA A 517 6.64 5.15 5.30
CA ALA A 517 5.59 4.40 4.64
C ALA A 517 6.25 3.36 3.75
N GLY A 518 6.00 2.09 4.07
CA GLY A 518 6.77 0.94 3.58
C GLY A 518 6.99 0.95 2.07
N PRO A 519 7.95 0.17 1.54
CA PRO A 519 8.19 0.10 0.11
C PRO A 519 6.86 -0.20 -0.55
N GLY A 520 6.30 0.82 -1.18
CA GLY A 520 5.14 0.62 -1.99
C GLY A 520 5.60 -0.22 -3.17
N GLU A 521 5.26 -1.50 -3.24
CA GLU A 521 4.82 -1.92 -4.55
C GLU A 521 3.85 -0.83 -4.97
N HIS A 522 4.09 -0.25 -6.14
CA HIS A 522 3.23 0.75 -6.75
C HIS A 522 1.80 0.46 -6.34
N ILE A 523 1.08 1.45 -5.79
CA ILE A 523 -0.32 1.23 -5.43
C ILE A 523 -0.90 0.58 -6.67
N ALA A 524 -1.16 -0.71 -6.58
CA ALA A 524 -1.76 -1.43 -7.68
C ALA A 524 -3.19 -0.91 -7.71
N LYS A 525 -3.39 0.21 -8.41
CA LYS A 525 -4.71 0.71 -8.70
C LYS A 525 -5.31 -0.30 -9.66
N ALA A 526 -6.48 -0.75 -9.33
CA ALA A 526 -7.27 -1.57 -10.22
C ALA A 526 -8.30 -0.68 -10.90
N PHE A 527 -8.59 -1.00 -12.13
CA PHE A 527 -9.73 -0.45 -12.85
C PHE A 527 -10.83 -1.50 -12.86
N MET A 528 -12.01 -1.14 -12.38
CA MET A 528 -13.14 -2.05 -12.26
C MET A 528 -14.22 -1.73 -13.29
N PHE A 529 -14.71 -2.78 -13.90
CA PHE A 529 -15.88 -2.82 -14.77
C PHE A 529 -17.00 -3.53 -14.00
N ALA A 530 -18.09 -2.86 -13.71
CA ALA A 530 -19.19 -3.42 -12.94
C ALA A 530 -20.49 -3.35 -13.74
N GLU A 531 -21.34 -4.36 -13.62
CA GLU A 531 -22.65 -4.41 -14.25
C GLU A 531 -23.75 -4.07 -13.24
N ARG A 532 -24.64 -3.17 -13.62
CA ARG A 532 -25.75 -2.70 -12.79
C ARG A 532 -26.69 -3.83 -12.38
N GLY A 533 -26.97 -3.93 -11.09
CA GLY A 533 -27.97 -4.84 -10.52
C GLY A 533 -27.56 -6.31 -10.45
N THR A 534 -26.45 -6.72 -11.06
CA THR A 534 -26.03 -8.14 -11.09
C THR A 534 -25.02 -8.49 -10.00
N GLY A 535 -24.30 -7.50 -9.45
CA GLY A 535 -23.16 -7.72 -8.59
C GLY A 535 -21.92 -8.28 -9.31
N VAL A 536 -21.99 -8.48 -10.63
CA VAL A 536 -20.88 -8.96 -11.45
C VAL A 536 -19.93 -7.83 -11.74
N PHE A 537 -18.65 -8.07 -11.53
CA PHE A 537 -17.58 -7.13 -11.88
C PHE A 537 -16.32 -7.85 -12.35
N ASP A 538 -15.47 -7.12 -13.07
CA ASP A 538 -14.16 -7.54 -13.53
C ASP A 538 -13.14 -6.45 -13.21
N THR A 539 -11.89 -6.82 -12.94
CA THR A 539 -10.84 -5.86 -12.58
C THR A 539 -9.58 -6.10 -13.39
N ILE A 540 -8.94 -5.01 -13.81
CA ILE A 540 -7.62 -5.04 -14.42
C ILE A 540 -6.64 -4.23 -13.57
N PRO A 541 -5.41 -4.72 -13.33
CA PRO A 541 -4.40 -4.00 -12.57
C PRO A 541 -3.87 -2.82 -13.38
N ILE A 542 -3.69 -1.68 -12.71
CA ILE A 542 -3.05 -0.50 -13.28
C ILE A 542 -1.65 -0.34 -12.70
N LYS A 543 -0.62 -0.57 -13.53
CA LYS A 543 0.79 -0.55 -13.11
C LYS A 543 1.34 0.83 -12.72
N SER A 544 0.70 1.91 -13.14
CA SER A 544 1.12 3.29 -12.81
C SER A 544 0.00 4.06 -12.13
N PRO A 545 0.27 5.00 -11.22
CA PRO A 545 -0.75 5.79 -10.55
C PRO A 545 -1.66 6.51 -11.53
N SER A 546 -2.97 6.37 -11.34
CA SER A 546 -4.01 7.17 -11.98
C SER A 546 -4.96 7.69 -10.91
N TRP A 547 -5.48 8.90 -11.11
CA TRP A 547 -6.35 9.56 -10.13
C TRP A 547 -7.74 9.81 -10.66
N THR A 548 -7.86 9.89 -11.98
CA THR A 548 -9.15 10.13 -12.66
C THR A 548 -9.29 9.21 -13.85
N ALA A 549 -10.54 8.93 -14.20
CA ALA A 549 -10.92 8.18 -15.39
C ALA A 549 -12.10 8.88 -16.04
N ARG A 550 -12.08 9.00 -17.37
CA ARG A 550 -13.13 9.64 -18.16
C ARG A 550 -13.43 8.82 -19.40
N LEU A 551 -14.68 8.40 -19.52
CA LEU A 551 -15.16 7.68 -20.69
C LEU A 551 -15.27 8.63 -21.90
N SER A 552 -14.86 8.16 -23.07
CA SER A 552 -15.04 8.89 -24.33
C SER A 552 -16.52 9.02 -24.68
N PRO A 553 -16.90 10.05 -25.44
CA PRO A 553 -18.32 10.25 -25.85
C PRO A 553 -18.94 9.06 -26.57
N ASP A 554 -18.14 8.27 -27.31
CA ASP A 554 -18.55 7.06 -28.02
C ASP A 554 -18.63 5.82 -27.11
N GLY A 555 -18.21 5.93 -25.85
CA GLY A 555 -18.24 4.84 -24.87
C GLY A 555 -17.18 3.73 -25.06
N ARG A 556 -16.18 3.93 -25.95
CA ARG A 556 -15.21 2.87 -26.31
C ARG A 556 -13.88 2.99 -25.62
N THR A 557 -13.49 4.16 -25.18
CA THR A 557 -12.17 4.43 -24.64
C THR A 557 -12.28 5.20 -23.33
N ILE A 558 -11.47 4.85 -22.35
CA ILE A 558 -11.37 5.58 -21.09
C ILE A 558 -9.99 6.24 -21.00
N ALA A 559 -10.00 7.56 -20.84
CA ALA A 559 -8.79 8.31 -20.56
C ALA A 559 -8.48 8.24 -19.06
N LEU A 560 -7.28 7.76 -18.73
CA LEU A 560 -6.77 7.65 -17.38
C LEU A 560 -5.78 8.79 -17.13
N GLY A 561 -6.13 9.69 -16.23
CA GLY A 561 -5.27 10.78 -15.78
C GLY A 561 -4.32 10.36 -14.66
N GLY A 562 -3.05 10.73 -14.79
CA GLY A 562 -1.98 10.36 -13.87
C GLY A 562 -0.73 11.22 -14.14
N PHE A 563 0.45 10.66 -13.88
CA PHE A 563 1.71 11.29 -14.32
C PHE A 563 1.81 11.35 -15.84
N ASN A 564 1.27 10.31 -16.51
CA ASN A 564 1.10 10.24 -17.96
C ASN A 564 -0.36 9.94 -18.26
N VAL A 565 -0.83 10.40 -19.40
CA VAL A 565 -2.16 10.06 -19.88
C VAL A 565 -2.11 8.70 -20.57
N ARG A 566 -3.07 7.86 -20.25
CA ARG A 566 -3.20 6.52 -20.82
C ARG A 566 -4.62 6.32 -21.32
N LEU A 567 -4.75 5.53 -22.34
CA LEU A 567 -6.04 5.15 -22.90
C LEU A 567 -6.32 3.67 -22.60
N LEU A 568 -7.48 3.40 -22.04
CA LEU A 568 -7.99 2.05 -21.82
C LEU A 568 -9.08 1.77 -22.87
N ASP A 569 -8.84 0.80 -23.74
CA ASP A 569 -9.86 0.26 -24.64
C ASP A 569 -10.87 -0.57 -23.83
N VAL A 570 -12.13 -0.17 -23.83
CA VAL A 570 -13.19 -0.80 -23.01
C VAL A 570 -13.46 -2.24 -23.42
N ALA A 571 -13.42 -2.55 -24.72
CA ALA A 571 -13.72 -3.88 -25.24
C ALA A 571 -12.54 -4.84 -25.09
N LYS A 572 -11.31 -4.36 -25.41
CA LYS A 572 -10.10 -5.20 -25.40
C LYS A 572 -9.45 -5.30 -24.02
N ARG A 573 -9.82 -4.44 -23.08
CA ARG A 573 -9.22 -4.38 -21.73
C ARG A 573 -7.70 -4.08 -21.78
N THR A 574 -7.23 -3.35 -22.80
CA THR A 574 -5.83 -3.01 -23.00
C THR A 574 -5.57 -1.55 -22.69
N ILE A 575 -4.45 -1.27 -22.04
CA ILE A 575 -4.02 0.09 -21.71
C ILE A 575 -2.86 0.47 -22.63
N THR A 576 -2.99 1.60 -23.32
CA THR A 576 -1.94 2.20 -24.14
C THR A 576 -1.50 3.52 -23.50
N GLU A 577 -0.20 3.73 -23.38
CA GLU A 577 0.37 4.99 -22.89
C GLU A 577 0.52 5.95 -24.06
N LEU A 578 0.04 7.18 -23.90
CA LEU A 578 0.24 8.25 -24.87
C LEU A 578 1.60 8.92 -24.64
N SER A 579 2.19 9.46 -25.70
CA SER A 579 3.48 10.13 -25.58
C SER A 579 3.44 11.28 -24.55
N ALA A 580 4.52 11.37 -23.76
CA ALA A 580 4.67 12.45 -22.79
C ALA A 580 4.66 13.82 -23.51
N ALA A 581 4.04 14.83 -22.90
CA ALA A 581 4.11 16.19 -23.42
C ALA A 581 5.56 16.62 -23.65
N PRO A 582 5.91 17.25 -24.77
CA PRO A 582 7.24 17.75 -25.02
C PRO A 582 7.56 18.87 -24.02
N SER A 583 8.21 18.54 -22.94
CA SER A 583 8.70 19.47 -21.94
C SER A 583 10.17 19.21 -21.68
N GLY A 584 11.02 20.10 -22.13
CA GLY A 584 12.46 20.10 -21.89
C GLY A 584 12.87 20.39 -20.43
N ASN A 585 11.95 20.35 -19.49
CA ASN A 585 12.19 20.39 -18.04
C ASN A 585 11.13 19.55 -17.35
N LEU A 586 11.57 18.53 -16.67
CA LEU A 586 10.82 17.59 -15.84
C LEU A 586 10.17 18.23 -14.59
N GLY A 587 9.53 19.36 -14.75
CA GLY A 587 8.52 19.80 -13.80
C GLY A 587 7.24 19.02 -14.15
N ALA A 588 6.94 18.00 -13.40
CA ALA A 588 5.83 17.10 -13.61
C ALA A 588 4.54 17.84 -13.99
N VAL A 589 4.19 17.77 -15.28
CA VAL A 589 2.84 18.12 -15.73
C VAL A 589 1.95 16.99 -15.28
N ILE A 590 1.40 17.13 -14.09
CA ILE A 590 0.45 16.18 -13.54
C ILE A 590 -0.92 16.57 -14.03
N ASP A 591 -1.31 16.06 -15.17
CA ASP A 591 -2.66 16.24 -15.71
C ASP A 591 -3.63 15.33 -14.95
N ARG A 592 -4.30 15.90 -13.96
CA ARG A 592 -5.14 15.12 -13.04
C ARG A 592 -6.48 14.71 -13.65
N SER A 593 -7.03 15.46 -14.58
CA SER A 593 -8.41 15.26 -15.04
C SER A 593 -8.49 15.45 -16.56
N PRO A 594 -8.14 14.40 -17.36
CA PRO A 594 -8.34 14.46 -18.78
C PRO A 594 -9.84 14.60 -19.09
N MET A 595 -10.19 15.49 -20.00
CA MET A 595 -11.56 15.70 -20.45
C MET A 595 -11.62 15.60 -21.98
N TRP A 596 -12.48 14.73 -22.46
CA TRP A 596 -12.67 14.55 -23.90
C TRP A 596 -13.28 15.79 -24.58
N THR A 597 -12.86 16.08 -25.79
CA THR A 597 -13.61 16.99 -26.69
C THR A 597 -14.96 16.36 -27.07
N PRO A 598 -15.98 17.17 -27.46
CA PRO A 598 -17.31 16.67 -27.83
C PRO A 598 -17.30 15.55 -28.86
N ASP A 599 -16.38 15.67 -29.85
CA ASP A 599 -16.20 14.72 -30.94
C ASP A 599 -15.33 13.50 -30.58
N GLY A 600 -14.76 13.46 -29.38
CA GLY A 600 -13.87 12.39 -28.94
C GLY A 600 -12.50 12.37 -29.61
N SER A 601 -12.14 13.38 -30.40
CA SER A 601 -10.88 13.42 -31.16
C SER A 601 -9.67 13.82 -30.32
N ALA A 602 -9.89 14.54 -29.22
CA ALA A 602 -8.83 15.08 -28.39
C ALA A 602 -9.17 15.07 -26.88
N LEU A 603 -8.14 15.21 -26.08
CA LEU A 603 -8.21 15.36 -24.64
C LEU A 603 -7.76 16.76 -24.23
N MET A 604 -8.58 17.44 -23.46
CA MET A 604 -8.23 18.70 -22.80
C MET A 604 -7.68 18.42 -21.41
N MET A 605 -6.54 19.01 -21.11
CA MET A 605 -5.84 18.79 -19.83
C MET A 605 -5.28 20.10 -19.31
N ARG A 606 -5.14 20.18 -18.01
CA ARG A 606 -4.59 21.34 -17.36
C ARG A 606 -3.39 20.99 -16.50
N ASP A 607 -2.42 21.91 -16.47
CA ASP A 607 -1.35 21.88 -15.46
C ASP A 607 -1.96 22.03 -14.06
N ILE A 608 -1.65 21.10 -13.17
CA ILE A 608 -2.09 21.12 -11.76
C ILE A 608 -1.74 22.43 -11.03
N LEU A 609 -0.66 23.11 -11.47
CA LEU A 609 -0.23 24.36 -10.86
C LEU A 609 -1.00 25.57 -11.42
N GLY A 610 -1.86 25.39 -12.42
CA GLY A 610 -2.68 26.43 -13.02
C GLY A 610 -1.92 27.57 -13.69
N ARG A 611 -0.62 27.41 -13.89
CA ARG A 611 0.27 28.45 -14.44
C ARG A 611 0.31 28.47 -15.95
N LYS A 612 -0.10 27.36 -16.59
CA LYS A 612 -0.10 27.20 -18.04
C LYS A 612 -1.53 27.16 -18.60
N PRO A 613 -1.72 27.56 -19.84
CA PRO A 613 -3.01 27.40 -20.51
C PRO A 613 -3.43 25.92 -20.57
N VAL A 614 -4.73 25.71 -20.79
CA VAL A 614 -5.26 24.37 -21.05
C VAL A 614 -4.55 23.79 -22.26
N ARG A 615 -4.07 22.55 -22.15
CA ARG A 615 -3.46 21.83 -23.25
C ARG A 615 -4.46 20.89 -23.88
N VAL A 616 -4.36 20.76 -25.18
CA VAL A 616 -5.19 19.84 -25.97
C VAL A 616 -4.28 18.82 -26.63
N LEU A 617 -4.50 17.55 -26.32
CA LEU A 617 -3.82 16.42 -26.95
C LEU A 617 -4.75 15.78 -27.97
N THR A 618 -4.39 15.83 -29.25
CA THR A 618 -5.09 15.08 -30.28
C THR A 618 -4.74 13.61 -30.16
N VAL A 619 -5.73 12.74 -29.97
CA VAL A 619 -5.52 11.32 -29.68
C VAL A 619 -4.93 10.59 -30.87
N GLN A 620 -5.43 10.87 -32.09
CA GLN A 620 -4.84 10.36 -33.33
C GLN A 620 -3.68 11.27 -33.75
N GLY A 621 -2.46 10.71 -33.81
CA GLY A 621 -1.25 11.43 -34.15
C GLY A 621 -0.49 12.07 -33.00
N GLU A 622 -1.00 11.94 -31.75
CA GLU A 622 -0.34 12.36 -30.51
C GLU A 622 0.26 13.78 -30.54
N THR A 623 -0.48 14.72 -31.09
CA THR A 623 -0.03 16.11 -31.24
C THR A 623 -0.58 16.98 -30.11
N TRP A 624 0.32 17.77 -29.51
CA TRP A 624 -0.01 18.70 -28.46
C TRP A 624 -0.16 20.13 -28.98
N ARG A 625 -1.21 20.82 -28.51
CA ARG A 625 -1.38 22.27 -28.72
C ARG A 625 -1.81 22.96 -27.43
N GLU A 626 -1.48 24.23 -27.26
CA GLU A 626 -2.00 25.05 -26.18
C GLU A 626 -3.32 25.70 -26.61
N ASP A 627 -4.29 25.74 -25.69
CA ASP A 627 -5.54 26.46 -25.90
C ASP A 627 -5.33 27.95 -25.57
N SER A 628 -5.98 28.83 -26.29
CA SER A 628 -5.92 30.28 -26.05
C SER A 628 -6.68 30.71 -24.78
N LEU A 629 -7.54 29.84 -24.22
CA LEU A 629 -8.35 30.17 -23.06
C LEU A 629 -7.59 29.94 -21.74
N THR A 630 -7.49 31.00 -20.96
CA THR A 630 -6.91 30.98 -19.62
C THR A 630 -7.96 30.65 -18.56
N ALA A 631 -7.50 30.14 -17.43
CA ALA A 631 -8.35 29.92 -16.26
C ALA A 631 -8.97 31.23 -15.71
N PRO A 632 -10.12 31.15 -15.05
CA PRO A 632 -10.78 32.33 -14.48
C PRO A 632 -9.87 33.19 -13.60
N GLY A 633 -9.77 34.48 -13.91
CA GLY A 633 -9.24 35.53 -13.03
C GLY A 633 -7.73 35.49 -12.74
N GLY A 634 -6.89 34.80 -13.54
CA GLY A 634 -5.45 34.67 -13.26
C GLY A 634 -5.13 33.95 -11.94
N ARG A 635 -6.11 33.31 -11.34
CA ARG A 635 -6.03 32.64 -10.04
C ARG A 635 -5.37 31.29 -10.19
N THR A 636 -4.55 30.93 -9.24
CA THR A 636 -3.65 29.75 -9.30
C THR A 636 -4.38 28.43 -9.14
N TRP A 637 -5.65 28.42 -8.71
CA TRP A 637 -6.42 27.22 -8.41
C TRP A 637 -7.80 27.25 -9.05
N ALA A 638 -7.90 27.00 -10.34
CA ALA A 638 -9.16 26.75 -11.01
C ALA A 638 -9.06 25.41 -11.74
N GLU A 639 -9.87 24.44 -11.42
CA GLU A 639 -9.87 23.12 -12.07
C GLU A 639 -10.97 23.08 -13.12
N LEU A 640 -10.59 22.71 -14.37
CA LEU A 640 -11.53 22.46 -15.43
C LEU A 640 -12.14 21.08 -15.16
N GLU A 641 -13.44 21.06 -14.83
CA GLU A 641 -14.09 19.86 -14.36
C GLU A 641 -15.10 19.27 -15.33
N ASP A 642 -15.76 20.12 -16.12
CA ASP A 642 -16.75 19.67 -17.09
C ASP A 642 -17.00 20.69 -18.21
N ARG A 643 -17.78 20.31 -19.21
CA ARG A 643 -18.20 21.13 -20.35
C ARG A 643 -19.61 20.80 -20.79
N SER A 644 -20.27 21.73 -21.50
CA SER A 644 -21.53 21.44 -22.19
C SER A 644 -21.33 20.40 -23.32
N ALA A 645 -22.38 19.65 -23.66
CA ALA A 645 -22.33 18.63 -24.70
C ALA A 645 -21.94 19.20 -26.07
N ASP A 646 -22.33 20.46 -26.38
CA ASP A 646 -21.97 21.19 -27.59
C ASP A 646 -20.57 21.83 -27.53
N GLY A 647 -19.88 21.74 -26.39
CA GLY A 647 -18.54 22.30 -26.19
C GLY A 647 -18.47 23.82 -26.07
N ARG A 648 -19.62 24.53 -26.03
CA ARG A 648 -19.65 26.00 -25.97
C ARG A 648 -19.38 26.57 -24.60
N VAL A 649 -19.65 25.82 -23.55
CA VAL A 649 -19.48 26.25 -22.16
C VAL A 649 -18.55 25.29 -21.43
N ARG A 650 -17.61 25.83 -20.64
CA ARG A 650 -16.74 25.10 -19.72
C ARG A 650 -17.13 25.39 -18.27
N TYR A 651 -17.00 24.41 -17.40
CA TYR A 651 -17.31 24.51 -15.98
C TYR A 651 -16.04 24.34 -15.16
N TRP A 652 -15.81 25.30 -14.27
CA TRP A 652 -14.61 25.40 -13.47
C TRP A 652 -14.95 25.31 -11.99
N ALA A 653 -14.21 24.53 -11.24
CA ALA A 653 -14.12 24.66 -9.79
C ALA A 653 -13.00 25.66 -9.48
N VAL A 654 -13.32 26.80 -8.91
CA VAL A 654 -12.38 27.88 -8.62
C VAL A 654 -12.27 28.05 -7.12
N THR A 655 -11.08 27.86 -6.58
CA THR A 655 -10.81 28.20 -5.19
C THR A 655 -10.43 29.66 -5.10
N SER A 656 -11.17 30.46 -4.34
CA SER A 656 -10.87 31.86 -4.08
C SER A 656 -9.56 31.98 -3.31
N ASP A 657 -9.01 33.20 -3.22
CA ASP A 657 -7.67 33.48 -2.70
C ASP A 657 -7.45 33.01 -1.24
N SER A 658 -6.24 33.20 -0.75
CA SER A 658 -5.70 32.69 0.52
C SER A 658 -6.44 33.15 1.79
N THR A 659 -7.37 34.10 1.70
CA THR A 659 -8.05 34.63 2.88
C THR A 659 -9.46 34.06 3.12
N HIS A 660 -10.13 33.54 2.08
CA HIS A 660 -11.45 32.90 2.17
C HIS A 660 -11.52 31.76 1.13
N PRO A 661 -11.14 30.56 1.50
CA PRO A 661 -10.96 29.47 0.53
C PRO A 661 -12.21 28.61 0.37
N THR A 662 -13.34 29.22 0.12
CA THR A 662 -14.47 28.46 -0.39
C THR A 662 -14.29 28.26 -1.89
N SER A 663 -14.31 27.02 -2.33
CA SER A 663 -14.38 26.70 -3.75
C SER A 663 -15.72 27.17 -4.30
N THR A 664 -15.69 27.75 -5.49
CA THR A 664 -16.87 28.24 -6.21
C THR A 664 -16.93 27.61 -7.58
N ILE A 665 -18.13 27.41 -8.14
CA ILE A 665 -18.29 26.89 -9.49
C ILE A 665 -18.59 28.03 -10.44
N TRP A 666 -17.83 28.10 -11.53
CA TRP A 666 -17.95 29.09 -12.60
C TRP A 666 -18.25 28.44 -13.93
N GLN A 667 -19.00 29.13 -14.77
CA GLN A 667 -19.10 28.81 -16.20
C GLN A 667 -18.31 29.81 -17.03
N GLN A 668 -17.72 29.32 -18.12
CA GLN A 668 -16.99 30.12 -19.11
C GLN A 668 -17.54 29.85 -20.49
N GLU A 669 -18.00 30.89 -21.15
CA GLU A 669 -18.37 30.84 -22.57
C GLU A 669 -17.12 30.75 -23.42
N VAL A 670 -17.02 29.71 -24.27
CA VAL A 670 -15.79 29.44 -25.05
C VAL A 670 -15.57 30.50 -26.12
N SER A 671 -16.64 31.01 -26.74
CA SER A 671 -16.55 31.99 -27.84
C SER A 671 -16.11 33.37 -27.37
N THR A 672 -16.51 33.81 -26.21
CA THR A 672 -16.27 35.14 -25.67
C THR A 672 -15.24 35.18 -24.55
N GLY A 673 -14.98 34.03 -23.93
CA GLY A 673 -14.18 33.92 -22.72
C GLY A 673 -14.90 34.43 -21.45
N THR A 674 -16.18 34.86 -21.59
CA THR A 674 -16.96 35.44 -20.50
C THR A 674 -17.14 34.45 -19.35
N LEU A 675 -16.85 34.90 -18.13
CA LEU A 675 -16.93 34.11 -16.88
C LEU A 675 -18.13 34.57 -16.06
N THR A 676 -18.96 33.60 -15.67
CA THR A 676 -20.11 33.83 -14.81
C THR A 676 -20.09 32.88 -13.62
N PRO A 677 -20.20 33.39 -12.37
CA PRO A 677 -20.28 32.51 -11.19
C PRO A 677 -21.63 31.78 -11.18
N LEU A 678 -21.62 30.46 -10.95
CA LEU A 678 -22.82 29.64 -10.86
C LEU A 678 -23.17 29.25 -9.43
N VAL A 679 -22.17 28.80 -8.65
CA VAL A 679 -22.35 28.41 -7.26
C VAL A 679 -21.34 29.16 -6.42
N THR A 680 -21.81 30.06 -5.58
CA THR A 680 -21.01 30.95 -4.72
C THR A 680 -21.38 30.74 -3.24
N ASP A 681 -21.68 29.50 -2.87
CA ASP A 681 -22.00 29.14 -1.48
C ASP A 681 -20.82 29.47 -0.56
N ALA A 682 -21.10 29.75 0.72
CA ALA A 682 -20.05 29.97 1.72
C ALA A 682 -19.32 28.69 2.13
N ARG A 683 -19.58 27.58 1.45
CA ARG A 683 -19.07 26.25 1.71
C ARG A 683 -18.30 25.73 0.49
N ASP A 684 -17.36 24.80 0.73
CA ASP A 684 -16.62 24.18 -0.36
C ASP A 684 -17.54 23.43 -1.32
N VAL A 685 -17.40 23.73 -2.62
CA VAL A 685 -18.12 23.08 -3.71
C VAL A 685 -17.13 22.59 -4.78
N GLU A 686 -17.29 21.36 -5.23
CA GLU A 686 -16.38 20.70 -6.18
C GLU A 686 -17.16 19.81 -7.16
N GLN A 687 -16.44 19.26 -8.12
CA GLN A 687 -16.91 18.22 -9.04
C GLN A 687 -18.21 18.59 -9.78
N PRO A 688 -18.31 19.79 -10.41
CA PRO A 688 -19.46 20.12 -11.23
C PRO A 688 -19.58 19.14 -12.41
N ARG A 689 -20.82 18.70 -12.67
CA ARG A 689 -21.19 17.86 -13.82
C ARG A 689 -22.49 18.40 -14.41
N VAL A 690 -22.41 18.79 -15.67
CA VAL A 690 -23.61 19.24 -16.40
C VAL A 690 -24.35 18.04 -17.00
N SER A 691 -25.67 18.03 -16.93
CA SER A 691 -26.45 17.00 -17.61
C SER A 691 -26.27 17.09 -19.13
N PRO A 692 -26.28 15.97 -19.87
CA PRO A 692 -26.13 15.98 -21.34
C PRO A 692 -27.12 16.87 -22.07
N ASP A 693 -28.34 17.06 -21.55
CA ASP A 693 -29.37 17.95 -22.08
C ASP A 693 -29.17 19.43 -21.70
N GLY A 694 -28.12 19.75 -20.90
CA GLY A 694 -27.78 21.11 -20.50
C GLY A 694 -28.75 21.76 -19.50
N ARG A 695 -29.66 20.99 -18.88
CA ARG A 695 -30.70 21.55 -17.98
C ARG A 695 -30.27 21.60 -16.53
N TRP A 696 -29.38 20.71 -16.10
CA TRP A 696 -29.05 20.50 -14.70
C TRP A 696 -27.53 20.55 -14.48
N LEU A 697 -27.13 21.07 -13.32
CA LEU A 697 -25.78 20.98 -12.79
C LEU A 697 -25.80 20.15 -11.51
N ALA A 698 -25.13 19.00 -11.52
CA ALA A 698 -24.79 18.25 -10.33
C ALA A 698 -23.44 18.74 -9.80
N TYR A 699 -23.27 18.79 -8.49
CA TYR A 699 -22.01 19.14 -7.83
C TYR A 699 -21.98 18.57 -6.41
N VAL A 700 -20.79 18.50 -5.81
CA VAL A 700 -20.65 18.14 -4.41
C VAL A 700 -20.40 19.37 -3.55
N ARG A 701 -20.95 19.38 -2.35
CA ARG A 701 -20.77 20.44 -1.36
C ARG A 701 -20.40 19.82 -0.02
N PHE A 702 -19.46 20.43 0.68
CA PHE A 702 -19.07 20.03 2.02
C PHE A 702 -19.98 20.69 3.05
N ASP A 703 -20.80 19.93 3.76
CA ASP A 703 -21.60 20.35 4.89
C ASP A 703 -20.90 19.93 6.21
N THR A 704 -21.28 18.83 6.81
CA THR A 704 -20.54 18.08 7.82
C THR A 704 -19.77 16.90 7.17
N ASP A 705 -20.17 16.53 5.98
CA ASP A 705 -19.59 15.57 5.07
C ASP A 705 -19.92 16.01 3.63
N TRP A 706 -19.28 15.44 2.64
CA TRP A 706 -19.53 15.72 1.24
C TRP A 706 -20.92 15.22 0.83
N GLN A 707 -21.72 16.10 0.22
CA GLN A 707 -23.09 15.82 -0.23
C GLN A 707 -23.25 16.16 -1.70
N VAL A 708 -24.01 15.34 -2.43
CA VAL A 708 -24.37 15.59 -3.83
C VAL A 708 -25.61 16.48 -3.90
N PHE A 709 -25.48 17.58 -4.64
CA PHE A 709 -26.57 18.54 -4.94
C PHE A 709 -26.78 18.60 -6.44
N VAL A 710 -28.01 18.92 -6.82
CA VAL A 710 -28.40 19.25 -8.19
C VAL A 710 -29.19 20.55 -8.21
N ARG A 711 -28.87 21.41 -9.16
CA ARG A 711 -29.62 22.65 -9.41
C ARG A 711 -29.94 22.79 -10.90
N PRO A 712 -31.04 23.48 -11.24
CA PRO A 712 -31.29 23.85 -12.62
C PRO A 712 -30.29 24.92 -13.08
N LEU A 713 -29.84 24.81 -14.33
CA LEU A 713 -28.96 25.80 -14.99
C LEU A 713 -29.76 27.02 -15.49
N GLN A 714 -31.06 26.83 -15.75
CA GLN A 714 -31.97 27.89 -16.16
C GLN A 714 -33.11 28.06 -15.14
N GLY A 715 -33.62 29.25 -15.00
CA GLY A 715 -34.80 29.51 -14.16
C GLY A 715 -34.56 29.77 -12.66
N GLY A 716 -33.33 29.80 -12.18
CA GLY A 716 -32.97 30.24 -10.81
C GLY A 716 -33.50 29.42 -9.65
N GLY A 717 -33.84 28.13 -9.86
CA GLY A 717 -34.33 27.24 -8.80
C GLY A 717 -33.29 26.91 -7.72
N ALA A 718 -33.79 26.68 -6.47
CA ALA A 718 -32.92 26.27 -5.37
C ALA A 718 -32.26 24.89 -5.62
N PRO A 719 -31.04 24.69 -5.15
CA PRO A 719 -30.38 23.37 -5.25
C PRO A 719 -31.08 22.32 -4.39
N VAL A 720 -31.25 21.13 -4.92
CA VAL A 720 -31.80 19.97 -4.24
C VAL A 720 -30.67 19.06 -3.79
N ARG A 721 -30.65 18.68 -2.52
CA ARG A 721 -29.75 17.67 -2.00
C ARG A 721 -30.26 16.30 -2.43
N VAL A 722 -29.42 15.55 -3.13
CA VAL A 722 -29.72 14.20 -3.67
C VAL A 722 -29.22 13.09 -2.77
N SER A 723 -28.02 13.22 -2.20
CA SER A 723 -27.45 12.23 -1.29
C SER A 723 -28.07 12.33 0.11
N ARG A 724 -28.32 11.17 0.76
CA ARG A 724 -28.88 11.11 2.14
C ARG A 724 -27.80 11.13 3.20
N SER A 725 -26.79 10.26 3.05
CA SER A 725 -25.73 9.99 4.04
C SER A 725 -24.32 10.25 3.50
N GLY A 726 -24.16 11.28 2.68
CA GLY A 726 -22.92 11.58 1.99
C GLY A 726 -22.90 11.06 0.55
N GLY A 727 -22.07 11.69 -0.28
CA GLY A 727 -21.89 11.28 -1.65
C GLY A 727 -20.89 12.14 -2.41
N ARG A 728 -20.22 11.52 -3.40
CA ARG A 728 -19.21 12.14 -4.27
C ARG A 728 -19.31 11.61 -5.69
N GLN A 729 -18.59 12.24 -6.59
CA GLN A 729 -18.38 11.80 -7.98
C GLN A 729 -19.71 11.62 -8.75
N PRO A 730 -20.48 12.68 -8.90
CA PRO A 730 -21.72 12.63 -9.68
C PRO A 730 -21.42 12.37 -11.16
N VAL A 731 -22.21 11.48 -11.79
CA VAL A 731 -22.10 11.11 -13.21
C VAL A 731 -23.51 10.99 -13.80
N TRP A 732 -23.75 11.70 -14.88
CA TRP A 732 -25.03 11.65 -15.58
C TRP A 732 -25.11 10.46 -16.54
N ARG A 733 -26.27 9.81 -16.64
CA ARG A 733 -26.59 8.96 -17.75
C ARG A 733 -26.74 9.79 -19.03
N ALA A 734 -26.38 9.23 -20.20
CA ALA A 734 -26.35 10.00 -21.45
C ALA A 734 -27.71 10.60 -21.86
N ASP A 735 -28.83 10.03 -21.41
CA ASP A 735 -30.18 10.54 -21.65
C ASP A 735 -30.68 11.55 -20.60
N SER A 736 -29.84 11.94 -19.65
CA SER A 736 -30.16 12.87 -18.53
C SER A 736 -31.27 12.40 -17.58
N ARG A 737 -31.68 11.13 -17.63
CA ARG A 737 -32.79 10.62 -16.79
C ARG A 737 -32.34 10.05 -15.46
N GLU A 738 -31.06 9.84 -15.27
CA GLU A 738 -30.51 9.37 -14.00
C GLU A 738 -29.17 10.06 -13.70
N LEU A 739 -28.93 10.28 -12.41
CA LEU A 739 -27.66 10.73 -11.85
C LEU A 739 -27.11 9.61 -10.97
N PHE A 740 -25.92 9.15 -11.28
CA PHE A 740 -25.16 8.19 -10.46
C PHE A 740 -24.18 8.93 -9.57
N PHE A 741 -23.87 8.37 -8.39
CA PHE A 741 -22.83 8.89 -7.50
C PHE A 741 -22.35 7.82 -6.52
N VAL A 742 -21.19 8.01 -5.95
CA VAL A 742 -20.62 7.13 -4.91
C VAL A 742 -21.14 7.61 -3.55
N GLY A 743 -21.89 6.77 -2.84
CA GLY A 743 -22.31 7.03 -1.46
C GLY A 743 -21.15 6.87 -0.46
N SER A 744 -21.27 7.46 0.73
CA SER A 744 -20.29 7.31 1.81
C SER A 744 -20.14 5.86 2.29
N ASP A 745 -21.12 5.01 2.02
CA ASP A 745 -21.11 3.57 2.27
C ASP A 745 -20.54 2.73 1.10
N ARG A 746 -19.91 3.38 0.11
CA ARG A 746 -19.32 2.77 -1.10
C ARG A 746 -20.32 2.10 -2.04
N ARG A 747 -21.60 2.41 -1.94
CA ARG A 747 -22.56 2.00 -2.95
C ARG A 747 -22.58 3.00 -4.09
N ILE A 748 -22.77 2.50 -5.30
CA ILE A 748 -23.13 3.37 -6.42
C ILE A 748 -24.63 3.59 -6.34
N MET A 749 -25.01 4.83 -6.14
CA MET A 749 -26.38 5.27 -5.99
C MET A 749 -26.91 5.83 -7.32
N ALA A 750 -28.21 5.66 -7.58
CA ALA A 750 -28.89 6.21 -8.74
C ALA A 750 -30.09 7.07 -8.29
N ALA A 751 -30.11 8.30 -8.72
CA ALA A 751 -31.23 9.23 -8.52
C ALA A 751 -31.97 9.46 -9.83
N ALA A 752 -33.29 9.24 -9.84
CA ALA A 752 -34.10 9.48 -11.01
C ALA A 752 -34.27 10.98 -11.29
N VAL A 753 -34.26 11.35 -12.57
CA VAL A 753 -34.42 12.73 -13.05
C VAL A 753 -35.63 12.82 -13.95
N THR A 754 -36.51 13.75 -13.64
CA THR A 754 -37.73 14.05 -14.39
C THR A 754 -37.78 15.51 -14.83
N PRO A 755 -38.64 15.90 -15.75
CA PRO A 755 -38.80 17.31 -16.09
C PRO A 755 -39.16 18.19 -14.88
N ALA A 756 -39.81 17.64 -13.84
CA ALA A 756 -40.23 18.34 -12.64
C ALA A 756 -39.09 18.46 -11.60
N GLY A 757 -38.02 17.72 -11.71
CA GLY A 757 -36.89 17.76 -10.77
C GLY A 757 -36.14 16.42 -10.62
N VAL A 758 -35.20 16.42 -9.69
CA VAL A 758 -34.36 15.27 -9.36
C VAL A 758 -34.86 14.63 -8.06
N SER A 759 -34.94 13.32 -8.03
CA SER A 759 -35.35 12.57 -6.84
C SER A 759 -34.32 12.71 -5.73
N ASN A 760 -34.78 13.00 -4.50
CA ASN A 760 -33.95 12.96 -3.29
C ASN A 760 -33.99 11.59 -2.59
N GLU A 761 -34.55 10.57 -3.25
CA GLU A 761 -34.62 9.18 -2.79
C GLU A 761 -33.81 8.27 -3.74
N PRO A 762 -32.48 8.32 -3.67
CA PRO A 762 -31.65 7.50 -4.53
C PRO A 762 -31.74 6.02 -4.15
N THR A 763 -31.67 5.15 -5.17
CA THR A 763 -31.63 3.70 -5.02
C THR A 763 -30.23 3.17 -5.23
N THR A 764 -29.90 1.98 -4.70
CA THR A 764 -28.61 1.35 -4.95
C THR A 764 -28.58 0.79 -6.38
N ALA A 765 -27.65 1.25 -7.20
CA ALA A 765 -27.40 0.77 -8.54
C ALA A 765 -26.37 -0.37 -8.59
N PHE A 766 -25.36 -0.30 -7.73
CA PHE A 766 -24.34 -1.34 -7.57
C PHE A 766 -23.79 -1.30 -6.15
N ASP A 767 -23.60 -2.48 -5.55
CA ASP A 767 -23.02 -2.58 -4.19
C ASP A 767 -21.51 -2.82 -4.26
N ALA A 768 -20.74 -1.74 -4.22
CA ALA A 768 -19.27 -1.80 -4.26
C ALA A 768 -18.63 -2.17 -2.90
N ARG A 769 -19.41 -2.45 -1.85
CA ARG A 769 -18.87 -2.86 -0.52
C ARG A 769 -18.15 -4.22 -0.57
N TYR A 770 -18.41 -5.04 -1.59
CA TYR A 770 -17.67 -6.29 -1.85
C TYR A 770 -16.22 -6.08 -2.27
N LEU A 771 -15.86 -4.86 -2.69
CA LEU A 771 -14.46 -4.51 -2.87
C LEU A 771 -13.84 -4.44 -1.48
N GLN A 772 -12.78 -5.24 -1.28
CA GLN A 772 -12.02 -5.37 -0.03
C GLN A 772 -12.10 -4.12 0.84
N GLU A 773 -12.30 -4.25 2.15
CA GLU A 773 -12.57 -3.18 3.14
C GLU A 773 -11.68 -1.93 3.03
N GLN A 774 -10.69 -1.93 2.15
CA GLN A 774 -9.64 -0.94 2.01
C GLN A 774 -9.57 -0.26 0.63
N ALA A 775 -10.43 -0.62 -0.34
CA ALA A 775 -10.45 0.03 -1.64
C ALA A 775 -11.39 1.25 -1.65
N GLY A 776 -10.87 2.43 -1.93
CA GLY A 776 -11.66 3.65 -2.20
C GLY A 776 -11.97 3.79 -3.69
N VAL A 777 -13.12 4.34 -4.04
CA VAL A 777 -13.44 4.73 -5.42
C VAL A 777 -12.87 6.12 -5.69
N LEU A 778 -11.80 6.19 -6.48
CA LEU A 778 -11.13 7.46 -6.83
C LEU A 778 -11.84 8.20 -7.97
N SER A 779 -12.45 7.46 -8.89
CA SER A 779 -13.19 8.01 -10.02
C SER A 779 -14.29 7.05 -10.43
N LEU A 780 -15.47 7.59 -10.71
CA LEU A 780 -16.62 6.88 -11.25
C LEU A 780 -16.95 7.44 -12.63
N ASP A 781 -17.29 6.55 -13.56
CA ASP A 781 -17.96 6.90 -14.81
C ASP A 781 -18.98 5.80 -15.16
N ALA A 782 -19.86 6.06 -16.13
CA ALA A 782 -20.93 5.11 -16.51
C ALA A 782 -21.05 5.02 -18.03
N SER A 783 -21.44 3.81 -18.51
CA SER A 783 -21.79 3.65 -19.92
C SER A 783 -22.97 4.54 -20.32
N PRO A 784 -23.10 4.95 -21.60
CA PRO A 784 -24.17 5.82 -22.06
C PRO A 784 -25.58 5.30 -21.73
N ASP A 785 -25.77 3.99 -21.70
CA ASP A 785 -27.03 3.33 -21.34
C ASP A 785 -27.23 3.15 -19.82
N GLY A 786 -26.22 3.47 -18.99
CA GLY A 786 -26.25 3.32 -17.55
C GLY A 786 -26.25 1.86 -17.05
N ARG A 787 -25.86 0.90 -17.91
CA ARG A 787 -25.78 -0.51 -17.53
C ARG A 787 -24.46 -0.92 -16.92
N HIS A 788 -23.37 -0.23 -17.27
CA HIS A 788 -22.04 -0.52 -16.79
C HIS A 788 -21.46 0.68 -16.04
N PHE A 789 -20.73 0.40 -14.96
CA PHE A 789 -19.96 1.36 -14.19
C PHE A 789 -18.47 1.10 -14.37
N TYR A 790 -17.73 2.17 -14.50
CA TYR A 790 -16.29 2.19 -14.69
C TYR A 790 -15.67 2.90 -13.50
N MET A 791 -14.89 2.18 -12.69
CA MET A 791 -14.35 2.71 -11.45
C MET A 791 -12.84 2.56 -11.38
N LEU A 792 -12.19 3.64 -11.04
CA LEU A 792 -10.78 3.62 -10.67
C LEU A 792 -10.70 3.39 -9.16
N LEU A 793 -10.07 2.30 -8.76
CA LEU A 793 -9.99 1.88 -7.37
C LEU A 793 -8.61 2.16 -6.79
N ASP A 794 -8.58 2.69 -5.58
CA ASP A 794 -7.42 2.66 -4.73
C ASP A 794 -7.41 1.34 -3.94
N THR A 795 -6.67 0.35 -4.46
CA THR A 795 -6.52 -0.95 -3.81
C THR A 795 -5.37 -0.97 -2.81
N GLY A 796 -4.86 0.21 -2.44
CA GLY A 796 -3.81 0.35 -1.44
C GLY A 796 -4.25 -0.24 -0.12
N GLY A 797 -4.02 -1.56 0.07
CA GLY A 797 -4.31 -2.29 1.30
C GLY A 797 -3.68 -1.62 2.50
N ALA A 798 -4.16 -1.94 3.70
CA ALA A 798 -3.62 -1.51 4.98
C ALA A 798 -2.16 -1.97 5.14
N ARG A 799 -1.25 -1.34 4.40
CA ARG A 799 0.19 -1.56 4.55
C ARG A 799 0.67 -0.64 5.65
N GLY A 800 1.33 -1.27 6.62
CA GLY A 800 1.91 -0.57 7.74
C GLY A 800 3.06 0.35 7.34
N PHE A 801 3.65 0.96 8.34
CA PHE A 801 4.87 1.73 8.24
C PHE A 801 6.06 0.86 8.62
N SER A 802 7.20 1.05 7.95
CA SER A 802 8.48 0.51 8.40
C SER A 802 9.11 1.49 9.38
N VAL A 803 9.49 1.00 10.55
CA VAL A 803 10.21 1.77 11.58
C VAL A 803 11.65 1.28 11.60
N ILE A 804 12.59 2.20 11.45
CA ILE A 804 14.03 1.93 11.54
C ILE A 804 14.53 2.59 12.82
N PHE A 805 14.92 1.79 13.79
CA PHE A 805 15.57 2.26 15.02
C PHE A 805 17.07 2.33 14.81
N ASN A 806 17.71 3.34 15.42
CA ASN A 806 19.17 3.58 15.32
C ASN A 806 19.64 3.67 13.84
N TRP A 807 18.90 4.41 13.01
CA TRP A 807 19.21 4.55 11.59
C TRP A 807 20.61 5.13 11.28
N PRO A 808 21.27 5.94 12.15
CA PRO A 808 22.65 6.35 11.90
C PRO A 808 23.60 5.15 11.73
N ALA A 809 23.32 4.02 12.40
CA ALA A 809 24.06 2.78 12.22
C ALA A 809 23.74 2.11 10.86
N ALA A 810 22.47 2.11 10.44
CA ALA A 810 22.06 1.59 9.13
C ALA A 810 22.76 2.32 7.98
N SER A 811 22.91 3.65 8.08
CA SER A 811 23.56 4.44 7.05
C SER A 811 25.08 4.20 6.93
N ARG A 812 25.72 3.54 7.91
CA ARG A 812 27.13 3.12 7.86
C ARG A 812 27.34 1.73 7.25
N ALA A 813 26.33 0.89 7.30
CA ALA A 813 26.41 -0.52 6.90
C ALA A 813 26.29 -0.76 5.37
N VAL A 814 25.80 0.22 4.61
CA VAL A 814 25.66 0.11 3.15
C VAL A 814 26.96 0.55 2.49
N THR A 815 27.87 -0.39 2.27
CA THR A 815 29.01 -0.18 1.34
C THR A 815 28.44 -0.09 -0.10
N PRO A 816 28.91 0.82 -0.95
CA PRO A 816 28.51 0.83 -2.35
C PRO A 816 29.05 -0.44 -3.00
N GLU A 817 28.18 -1.27 -3.55
CA GLU A 817 28.58 -2.26 -4.56
C GLU A 817 29.14 -1.46 -5.75
N ARG A 818 30.39 -1.82 -6.13
CA ARG A 818 31.12 -1.28 -7.28
C ARG A 818 30.49 -1.68 -8.61
#